data_7c8c325852ba49a7f7bc1713353bc66f
#
_entry.id   7c8c325852ba49a7f7bc1713353bc66f
#
_cell.length_a   1.000
_cell.length_b   1.000
_cell.length_c   1.000
_cell.angle_alpha   90.00
_cell.angle_beta   90.00
_cell.angle_gamma   90.00
#
_symmetry.space_group_name_H-M   'P 1'
#
loop_
_entity.id
_entity.type
_entity.pdbx_description
1 polymer ?
#
loop_
_entity_poly.entity_id
_entity_poly.type
_entity_poly.pdbx_seq_one_letter_code
_entity_poly.pdbx_strand_id
1 'polypeptide(L)'
;MFWTFFVCLFLLTTIVVLLHVYEDDIKQYAIDEINEHLTTDLKVQSIELSFFHDFPRASLEFRNVLINDAFKTQESSDTLLHAKRAFCSFNIWDIWNGDYKVKRISLQDSKLNLRTTKKGDVNYDIIKESEDTTSSNFKFVLDLLRIDRMAFQYSNLATGQLYKIDVRKSLIQGDFTSEEFGVVSESDVYIRKIKSNSLTLIRNKPARIELNLDANTLENSFTFTKGDITIGKMPFELTGKIDTVKLDLQITGKEIELADLANSLAAGTMPDATRYQGTGILNFESEIQGPVSSLEMPSVTAHFDLENGTLTNPSNNLKIHGVQLEGNYQNAQSEREELLSFKKFNLKLLNSYFNGSGEVRNFEQPSIIADMKGLLDLETFHRFFRIPGVEKIGGSIDLDMAFAIQFHDPEYRQEKFSLSKSKGTLSLKNVIYKHLGDALTYQNISGEVVILDDDAAVKDLSIKTEQSDLKLNGAFNNLLQYLSGTGGLGLIATLESDKIDLNEFIGETNTEEMAVPVKFELPNDLNLNLDLDITNLIWDNHEFKNVTSNLILVNRKATASNVSLNTIGGTVKGWVLLDNLVDAGNVIESKLNFSNINVKGLFTEWKNFDQESITDKHISGTGNGSIDLLLFFNPYFSIIEEKIYALTSIEIKNGELNELETMRLITDYMRSNNALKLMLNKHIDKFEDKLLHLKFATLSNTIEIKDRKIYIPKMLIKSNALSVELFGWHDFDNNVEYHFSFRFRDLKSIPEYTEFGKIEDDGLGIIIYLTMSGPLDNPTFALDNEQRKNDLKENMAQENQTIKSMLKTEFGLFKNDSTVQKVNSNQKQVEFIFYDEEEEEINDSIKAKEKNKGKSWKIFDKLKQDNKKEKEEGETEFGEDL
;
A
#
# COMPACT_ATOMS: atom_id res chain seq x y z
N MET A 1 -22.91 -92.28 -7.03
CA MET A 1 -23.28 -90.95 -6.67
C MET A 1 -23.69 -90.74 -5.17
N PHE A 2 -24.53 -91.59 -4.62
CA PHE A 2 -24.92 -91.49 -3.17
C PHE A 2 -23.81 -91.80 -2.16
N TRP A 3 -22.98 -92.84 -2.50
CA TRP A 3 -21.87 -93.26 -1.67
C TRP A 3 -20.70 -92.22 -1.69
N THR A 4 -20.42 -91.64 -2.82
CA THR A 4 -19.41 -90.52 -2.88
C THR A 4 -19.83 -89.28 -2.12
N PHE A 5 -21.12 -89.02 -2.11
CA PHE A 5 -21.65 -87.92 -1.30
C PHE A 5 -21.47 -88.21 0.24
N PHE A 6 -21.79 -89.41 0.70
CA PHE A 6 -21.60 -89.77 2.10
C PHE A 6 -20.12 -89.88 2.51
N VAL A 7 -19.26 -90.30 1.66
CA VAL A 7 -17.80 -90.33 1.92
C VAL A 7 -17.29 -88.86 1.98
N CYS A 8 -17.69 -87.98 1.10
CA CYS A 8 -17.35 -86.56 1.18
C CYS A 8 -17.94 -85.93 2.41
N LEU A 9 -19.16 -86.23 2.78
CA LEU A 9 -19.80 -85.67 3.99
C LEU A 9 -19.13 -86.22 5.25
N PHE A 10 -18.72 -87.49 5.29
CA PHE A 10 -17.97 -88.08 6.42
C PHE A 10 -16.56 -87.51 6.52
N LEU A 11 -15.87 -87.31 5.42
CA LEU A 11 -14.58 -86.65 5.36
C LEU A 11 -14.70 -85.19 5.84
N LEU A 12 -15.70 -84.46 5.39
CA LEU A 12 -15.96 -83.13 5.79
C LEU A 12 -16.31 -82.99 7.32
N THR A 13 -17.14 -83.90 7.84
CA THR A 13 -17.43 -83.94 9.29
C THR A 13 -16.22 -84.34 10.12
N THR A 14 -15.37 -85.28 9.62
CA THR A 14 -14.14 -85.72 10.27
C THR A 14 -13.12 -84.53 10.34
N ILE A 15 -12.99 -83.79 9.26
CA ILE A 15 -12.13 -82.63 9.19
C ILE A 15 -12.65 -81.57 10.21
N VAL A 16 -13.94 -81.29 10.25
CA VAL A 16 -14.55 -80.33 11.18
C VAL A 16 -14.37 -80.77 12.66
N VAL A 17 -14.51 -82.04 12.96
CA VAL A 17 -14.30 -82.59 14.32
C VAL A 17 -12.85 -82.52 14.74
N LEU A 18 -11.90 -82.87 13.85
CA LEU A 18 -10.45 -82.76 14.14
C LEU A 18 -10.03 -81.33 14.41
N LEU A 19 -10.45 -80.45 13.57
CA LEU A 19 -10.13 -78.98 13.77
C LEU A 19 -10.77 -78.44 15.05
N HIS A 20 -11.93 -78.91 15.46
CA HIS A 20 -12.55 -78.50 16.71
C HIS A 20 -11.83 -79.06 17.95
N VAL A 21 -11.22 -80.25 17.86
CA VAL A 21 -10.42 -80.85 18.95
C VAL A 21 -9.13 -80.07 19.17
N TYR A 22 -8.50 -79.59 18.12
CA TYR A 22 -7.21 -78.80 18.21
C TYR A 22 -7.45 -77.29 18.19
N GLU A 23 -8.69 -76.81 18.28
CA GLU A 23 -9.06 -75.41 18.17
C GLU A 23 -8.36 -74.56 19.24
N ASP A 24 -8.39 -74.93 20.50
CA ASP A 24 -7.82 -74.19 21.60
C ASP A 24 -6.27 -74.15 21.55
N ASP A 25 -5.64 -75.27 21.15
CA ASP A 25 -4.19 -75.36 21.03
C ASP A 25 -3.68 -74.47 19.89
N ILE A 26 -4.37 -74.46 18.76
CA ILE A 26 -4.03 -73.59 17.61
C ILE A 26 -4.21 -72.08 17.97
N LYS A 27 -5.28 -71.74 18.68
CA LYS A 27 -5.56 -70.40 19.16
C LYS A 27 -4.46 -69.83 20.08
N GLN A 28 -4.14 -70.58 21.13
CA GLN A 28 -3.13 -70.22 22.07
C GLN A 28 -1.74 -70.10 21.41
N TYR A 29 -1.37 -71.07 20.62
CA TYR A 29 -0.14 -71.09 19.87
C TYR A 29 0.02 -69.89 18.94
N ALA A 30 -1.04 -69.56 18.23
CA ALA A 30 -1.04 -68.40 17.33
C ALA A 30 -0.83 -67.06 18.05
N ILE A 31 -1.42 -66.87 19.28
CA ILE A 31 -1.21 -65.67 20.08
C ILE A 31 0.21 -65.61 20.61
N ASP A 32 0.70 -66.70 21.18
CA ASP A 32 2.01 -66.80 21.78
C ASP A 32 3.12 -66.52 20.74
N GLU A 33 3.01 -67.10 19.58
CA GLU A 33 3.94 -66.91 18.44
C GLU A 33 3.97 -65.48 17.94
N ILE A 34 2.80 -64.83 17.78
CA ILE A 34 2.74 -63.43 17.38
C ILE A 34 3.37 -62.52 18.42
N ASN A 35 3.06 -62.77 19.73
CA ASN A 35 3.60 -61.94 20.80
C ASN A 35 5.10 -62.15 21.02
N GLU A 36 5.63 -63.31 20.68
CA GLU A 36 7.07 -63.57 20.70
C GLU A 36 7.86 -62.64 19.77
N HIS A 37 7.26 -62.29 18.61
CA HIS A 37 7.87 -61.40 17.61
C HIS A 37 7.53 -59.89 17.83
N LEU A 38 6.63 -59.59 18.75
CA LEU A 38 6.20 -58.17 18.96
C LEU A 38 6.82 -57.61 20.27
N THR A 39 7.19 -56.31 20.24
CA THR A 39 7.60 -55.53 21.43
C THR A 39 6.40 -55.07 22.25
N THR A 40 5.18 -55.09 21.67
CA THR A 40 3.89 -54.71 22.31
C THR A 40 2.91 -55.90 22.19
N ASP A 41 2.10 -56.11 23.21
CA ASP A 41 1.18 -57.25 23.23
C ASP A 41 0.01 -57.12 22.24
N LEU A 42 -0.19 -58.17 21.46
CA LEU A 42 -1.43 -58.36 20.71
C LEU A 42 -2.57 -58.75 21.66
N LYS A 43 -3.60 -57.92 21.74
CA LYS A 43 -4.81 -58.21 22.50
C LYS A 43 -5.95 -58.54 21.58
N VAL A 44 -6.61 -59.65 21.87
CA VAL A 44 -7.74 -60.17 21.07
C VAL A 44 -8.91 -60.51 22.01
N GLN A 45 -10.10 -60.15 21.64
CA GLN A 45 -11.29 -60.44 22.49
C GLN A 45 -11.68 -61.91 22.35
N SER A 46 -11.73 -62.42 21.16
CA SER A 46 -12.00 -63.88 20.91
C SER A 46 -11.35 -64.32 19.62
N ILE A 47 -11.02 -65.60 19.54
CA ILE A 47 -10.53 -66.26 18.31
C ILE A 47 -11.54 -67.39 18.02
N GLU A 48 -12.03 -67.39 16.80
CA GLU A 48 -12.96 -68.37 16.30
C GLU A 48 -12.45 -69.04 15.04
N LEU A 49 -12.63 -70.34 14.89
CA LEU A 49 -12.28 -71.03 13.69
C LEU A 49 -13.44 -70.90 12.65
N SER A 50 -13.13 -70.44 11.47
CA SER A 50 -14.07 -70.19 10.36
C SER A 50 -13.71 -71.03 9.16
N PHE A 51 -14.62 -71.89 8.69
CA PHE A 51 -14.44 -72.72 7.49
C PHE A 51 -15.10 -72.09 6.26
N PHE A 52 -15.96 -71.10 6.42
CA PHE A 52 -16.78 -70.59 5.29
C PHE A 52 -16.22 -69.29 4.70
N HIS A 53 -15.31 -68.61 5.41
CA HIS A 53 -14.82 -67.33 4.96
C HIS A 53 -13.92 -67.44 3.70
N ASP A 54 -13.09 -68.46 3.65
CA ASP A 54 -12.11 -68.61 2.55
C ASP A 54 -12.03 -70.11 2.04
N PHE A 55 -13.17 -70.80 2.04
CA PHE A 55 -13.24 -72.20 1.58
C PHE A 55 -12.56 -72.42 0.24
N PRO A 56 -11.72 -73.45 0.08
CA PRO A 56 -11.46 -74.67 0.92
C PRO A 56 -10.36 -74.51 2.01
N ARG A 57 -10.00 -73.26 2.38
CA ARG A 57 -9.03 -73.00 3.43
C ARG A 57 -9.74 -72.84 4.80
N ALA A 58 -9.04 -73.20 5.89
CA ALA A 58 -9.46 -72.86 7.23
C ALA A 58 -8.98 -71.48 7.61
N SER A 59 -9.76 -70.68 8.29
CA SER A 59 -9.38 -69.33 8.77
C SER A 59 -9.57 -69.20 10.27
N LEU A 60 -8.61 -68.64 10.95
CA LEU A 60 -8.80 -68.08 12.32
C LEU A 60 -9.34 -66.68 12.21
N GLU A 61 -10.52 -66.48 12.77
CA GLU A 61 -11.12 -65.13 12.92
C GLU A 61 -10.73 -64.56 14.32
N PHE A 62 -9.94 -63.49 14.31
CA PHE A 62 -9.60 -62.72 15.49
C PHE A 62 -10.57 -61.55 15.58
N ARG A 63 -11.28 -61.43 16.69
CA ARG A 63 -12.23 -60.32 16.94
C ARG A 63 -11.69 -59.30 17.88
N ASN A 64 -11.90 -58.03 17.51
CA ASN A 64 -11.41 -56.86 18.25
C ASN A 64 -9.93 -56.95 18.57
N VAL A 65 -9.17 -57.08 17.50
CA VAL A 65 -7.71 -57.11 17.53
C VAL A 65 -7.19 -55.75 17.88
N LEU A 66 -6.34 -55.61 18.87
CA LEU A 66 -5.73 -54.41 19.33
C LEU A 66 -4.22 -54.60 19.46
N ILE A 67 -3.47 -53.75 18.77
CA ILE A 67 -2.03 -53.59 18.98
C ILE A 67 -1.76 -52.17 19.45
N ASN A 68 -1.14 -52.03 20.60
CA ASN A 68 -0.75 -50.76 21.13
C ASN A 68 0.50 -50.22 20.40
N ASP A 69 0.75 -48.94 20.48
CA ASP A 69 1.94 -48.32 19.92
C ASP A 69 3.21 -48.61 20.74
N ALA A 70 4.37 -48.38 20.10
CA ALA A 70 5.68 -48.60 20.71
C ALA A 70 6.09 -47.50 21.72
N PHE A 71 5.30 -46.42 21.88
CA PHE A 71 5.63 -45.33 22.78
C PHE A 71 5.42 -45.73 24.24
N LYS A 72 6.49 -45.68 25.04
CA LYS A 72 6.50 -46.07 26.47
C LYS A 72 6.06 -44.95 27.43
N THR A 73 5.37 -43.89 26.95
CA THR A 73 4.95 -42.76 27.80
C THR A 73 3.59 -43.01 28.43
N GLN A 74 3.49 -42.75 29.74
CA GLN A 74 2.33 -43.04 30.60
C GLN A 74 1.03 -42.23 30.27
N GLU A 75 1.05 -41.32 29.35
CA GLU A 75 -0.11 -40.39 29.15
C GLU A 75 -1.10 -40.75 28.06
N SER A 76 -0.81 -41.64 27.15
CA SER A 76 -1.81 -42.22 26.23
C SER A 76 -1.25 -43.49 25.57
N SER A 77 -1.71 -44.65 26.00
CA SER A 77 -1.58 -45.88 25.18
C SER A 77 -2.48 -45.74 23.97
N ASP A 78 -1.98 -45.06 22.94
CA ASP A 78 -2.70 -44.92 21.69
C ASP A 78 -2.60 -46.21 20.91
N THR A 79 -3.67 -46.59 20.28
CA THR A 79 -3.76 -47.79 19.48
C THR A 79 -3.02 -47.58 18.16
N LEU A 80 -2.02 -48.43 17.89
CA LEU A 80 -1.37 -48.48 16.57
C LEU A 80 -2.31 -49.12 15.54
N LEU A 81 -2.79 -50.34 15.83
CA LEU A 81 -3.76 -51.07 15.01
C LEU A 81 -4.96 -51.52 15.82
N HIS A 82 -6.15 -51.21 15.34
CA HIS A 82 -7.39 -51.84 15.80
C HIS A 82 -8.14 -52.43 14.62
N ALA A 83 -8.50 -53.72 14.70
CA ALA A 83 -9.33 -54.34 13.67
C ALA A 83 -10.51 -55.02 14.37
N LYS A 84 -11.76 -54.74 13.92
CA LYS A 84 -12.91 -55.44 14.44
C LYS A 84 -12.82 -56.94 14.13
N ARG A 85 -12.33 -57.29 12.95
CA ARG A 85 -12.08 -58.66 12.55
C ARG A 85 -10.77 -58.73 11.74
N ALA A 86 -9.95 -59.70 12.09
CA ALA A 86 -8.79 -60.13 11.32
C ALA A 86 -8.90 -61.61 11.05
N PHE A 87 -8.61 -62.03 9.85
CA PHE A 87 -8.64 -63.44 9.45
C PHE A 87 -7.23 -63.83 9.01
N CYS A 88 -6.74 -64.95 9.56
CA CYS A 88 -5.55 -65.65 9.08
C CYS A 88 -5.98 -66.98 8.45
N SER A 89 -5.76 -67.15 7.15
CA SER A 89 -6.20 -68.37 6.42
C SER A 89 -5.02 -69.28 6.19
N PHE A 90 -5.29 -70.54 6.47
CA PHE A 90 -4.33 -71.64 6.36
C PHE A 90 -4.85 -72.68 5.32
N ASN A 91 -3.91 -73.39 4.72
CA ASN A 91 -4.30 -74.55 3.94
C ASN A 91 -4.59 -75.74 4.87
N ILE A 92 -5.75 -76.37 4.74
CA ILE A 92 -6.19 -77.47 5.60
C ILE A 92 -5.18 -78.65 5.55
N TRP A 93 -4.53 -78.92 4.41
CA TRP A 93 -3.55 -79.97 4.26
C TRP A 93 -2.22 -79.69 4.96
N ASP A 94 -1.81 -78.42 5.06
CA ASP A 94 -0.62 -77.95 5.80
C ASP A 94 -0.84 -78.16 7.32
N ILE A 95 -2.03 -77.80 7.81
CA ILE A 95 -2.46 -78.02 9.23
C ILE A 95 -2.42 -79.54 9.57
N TRP A 96 -2.92 -80.38 8.65
CA TRP A 96 -2.91 -81.84 8.87
C TRP A 96 -1.46 -82.38 9.03
N ASN A 97 -0.53 -81.81 8.37
CA ASN A 97 0.88 -82.18 8.46
C ASN A 97 1.64 -81.55 9.63
N GLY A 98 1.00 -80.72 10.41
CA GLY A 98 1.62 -79.98 11.52
C GLY A 98 2.32 -78.70 11.08
N ASP A 99 2.16 -78.29 9.84
CA ASP A 99 2.75 -77.09 9.29
C ASP A 99 1.73 -75.92 9.35
N TYR A 100 1.95 -74.95 10.28
CA TYR A 100 1.04 -73.82 10.44
C TYR A 100 1.47 -72.65 9.54
N LYS A 101 1.17 -72.73 8.24
CA LYS A 101 1.53 -71.73 7.23
C LYS A 101 0.40 -70.76 6.97
N VAL A 102 0.50 -69.47 7.44
CA VAL A 102 -0.48 -68.43 7.11
C VAL A 102 -0.30 -67.99 5.66
N LYS A 103 -1.29 -68.27 4.81
CA LYS A 103 -1.23 -67.96 3.38
C LYS A 103 -1.98 -66.68 3.02
N ARG A 104 -2.98 -66.28 3.83
CA ARG A 104 -3.76 -65.08 3.59
C ARG A 104 -4.09 -64.40 4.89
N ILE A 105 -3.98 -63.04 4.87
CA ILE A 105 -4.47 -62.19 5.95
C ILE A 105 -5.56 -61.30 5.39
N SER A 106 -6.69 -61.18 6.12
CA SER A 106 -7.74 -60.22 5.79
C SER A 106 -8.05 -59.39 7.00
N LEU A 107 -8.03 -58.08 6.85
CA LEU A 107 -8.43 -57.11 7.88
C LEU A 107 -9.75 -56.45 7.51
N GLN A 108 -10.69 -56.43 8.43
CA GLN A 108 -12.01 -55.80 8.23
C GLN A 108 -12.35 -54.82 9.32
N ASP A 109 -12.90 -53.65 8.91
CA ASP A 109 -13.28 -52.57 9.81
C ASP A 109 -12.15 -52.17 10.76
N SER A 110 -11.03 -51.78 10.20
CA SER A 110 -9.79 -51.53 10.95
C SER A 110 -9.38 -50.07 10.98
N LYS A 111 -8.49 -49.71 11.90
CA LYS A 111 -7.82 -48.42 11.99
C LYS A 111 -6.32 -48.69 12.14
N LEU A 112 -5.51 -47.99 11.35
CA LEU A 112 -4.07 -48.00 11.46
C LEU A 112 -3.58 -46.57 11.63
N ASN A 113 -2.83 -46.30 12.74
CA ASN A 113 -2.40 -44.95 13.10
C ASN A 113 -0.89 -44.93 13.29
N LEU A 114 -0.17 -44.52 12.27
CA LEU A 114 1.27 -44.35 12.27
C LEU A 114 1.65 -42.94 12.67
N ARG A 115 2.56 -42.81 13.65
CA ARG A 115 2.98 -41.52 14.19
C ARG A 115 4.48 -41.42 14.34
N THR A 116 5.01 -40.25 14.03
CA THR A 116 6.41 -39.85 14.31
C THR A 116 6.39 -38.59 15.17
N THR A 117 7.16 -38.62 16.27
CA THR A 117 7.30 -37.46 17.17
C THR A 117 8.18 -36.37 16.53
N LYS A 118 8.26 -35.18 17.16
CA LYS A 118 9.20 -34.13 16.74
C LYS A 118 10.67 -34.54 16.86
N LYS A 119 10.99 -35.57 17.67
CA LYS A 119 12.32 -36.09 17.86
C LYS A 119 12.68 -37.22 16.90
N GLY A 120 11.71 -37.66 16.07
CA GLY A 120 11.90 -38.75 15.10
C GLY A 120 11.53 -40.14 15.62
N ASP A 121 11.12 -40.27 16.90
CA ASP A 121 10.68 -41.55 17.43
C ASP A 121 9.40 -41.99 16.71
N VAL A 122 9.30 -43.25 16.33
CA VAL A 122 8.16 -43.81 15.62
C VAL A 122 7.34 -44.75 16.51
N ASN A 123 6.02 -44.75 16.33
CA ASN A 123 5.13 -45.59 17.13
C ASN A 123 4.92 -46.99 16.56
N TYR A 124 5.45 -47.30 15.39
CA TYR A 124 5.24 -48.51 14.64
C TYR A 124 6.47 -49.44 14.62
N ASP A 125 7.51 -49.14 15.36
CA ASP A 125 8.63 -50.02 15.55
C ASP A 125 8.33 -51.04 16.68
N ILE A 126 7.46 -51.99 16.32
CA ILE A 126 6.88 -53.00 17.22
C ILE A 126 7.43 -54.38 16.99
N ILE A 127 8.35 -54.60 16.05
CA ILE A 127 8.93 -55.92 15.72
C ILE A 127 10.22 -56.05 16.51
N LYS A 128 10.37 -57.17 17.20
CA LYS A 128 11.64 -57.50 17.90
C LYS A 128 12.69 -57.91 16.89
N GLU A 129 13.89 -57.42 17.04
CA GLU A 129 15.06 -57.95 16.33
C GLU A 129 15.33 -59.37 16.82
N SER A 130 15.14 -60.40 16.00
CA SER A 130 15.41 -61.79 16.38
C SER A 130 16.80 -62.19 15.90
N GLU A 131 17.65 -62.56 16.87
CA GLU A 131 18.99 -63.16 16.59
C GLU A 131 18.96 -64.67 16.32
N ASP A 132 17.81 -65.37 16.50
CA ASP A 132 17.73 -66.82 16.34
C ASP A 132 16.71 -67.30 15.31
N THR A 133 17.19 -67.96 14.27
CA THR A 133 16.42 -68.76 13.32
C THR A 133 16.19 -70.18 13.89
N THR A 134 15.59 -70.31 15.06
CA THR A 134 15.10 -71.57 15.53
C THR A 134 13.79 -71.92 14.82
N SER A 135 13.70 -73.09 14.28
CA SER A 135 12.63 -73.65 13.49
C SER A 135 11.30 -73.67 14.22
N SER A 136 10.53 -72.57 14.15
CA SER A 136 9.11 -72.58 14.52
C SER A 136 8.32 -73.29 13.41
N ASN A 137 7.37 -74.17 13.78
CA ASN A 137 6.45 -74.75 12.85
C ASN A 137 5.46 -73.76 12.27
N PHE A 138 5.42 -72.51 12.76
CA PHE A 138 4.58 -71.43 12.26
C PHE A 138 5.36 -70.57 11.27
N LYS A 139 4.92 -70.52 10.04
CA LYS A 139 5.54 -69.74 8.98
C LYS A 139 4.52 -68.79 8.31
N PHE A 140 4.88 -67.55 8.17
CA PHE A 140 4.16 -66.62 7.30
C PHE A 140 4.59 -66.88 5.83
N VAL A 141 3.73 -67.60 5.09
CA VAL A 141 3.88 -67.90 3.65
C VAL A 141 2.76 -67.11 2.96
N LEU A 142 2.82 -65.79 3.09
CA LEU A 142 1.73 -64.92 2.69
C LEU A 142 1.66 -64.80 1.16
N ASP A 143 0.50 -65.16 0.59
CA ASP A 143 0.19 -65.03 -0.85
C ASP A 143 -0.70 -63.79 -1.07
N LEU A 144 -1.51 -63.42 -0.08
CA LEU A 144 -2.53 -62.37 -0.20
C LEU A 144 -2.78 -61.67 1.13
N LEU A 145 -2.65 -60.34 1.10
CA LEU A 145 -3.18 -59.45 2.11
C LEU A 145 -4.42 -58.74 1.55
N ARG A 146 -5.57 -58.87 2.22
CA ARG A 146 -6.80 -58.19 1.90
C ARG A 146 -7.22 -57.23 3.00
N ILE A 147 -7.56 -56.03 2.60
CA ILE A 147 -8.04 -55.01 3.53
C ILE A 147 -9.42 -54.55 3.04
N ASP A 148 -10.42 -54.65 3.94
CA ASP A 148 -11.79 -54.18 3.71
C ASP A 148 -12.15 -53.13 4.79
N ARG A 149 -12.32 -51.91 4.41
CA ARG A 149 -12.68 -50.76 5.27
C ARG A 149 -11.65 -50.50 6.40
N MET A 150 -10.53 -49.88 6.05
CA MET A 150 -9.52 -49.41 7.01
C MET A 150 -9.42 -47.89 7.02
N ALA A 151 -9.45 -47.29 8.19
CA ALA A 151 -9.04 -45.90 8.39
C ALA A 151 -7.53 -45.83 8.64
N PHE A 152 -6.79 -45.36 7.66
CA PHE A 152 -5.34 -45.17 7.74
C PHE A 152 -5.03 -43.69 8.10
N GLN A 153 -4.17 -43.52 9.08
CA GLN A 153 -3.60 -42.21 9.38
C GLN A 153 -2.07 -42.34 9.56
N TYR A 154 -1.35 -41.46 8.88
CA TYR A 154 0.07 -41.20 9.10
C TYR A 154 0.26 -39.77 9.52
N SER A 155 1.00 -39.52 10.60
CA SER A 155 1.32 -38.18 11.09
C SER A 155 2.79 -38.12 11.49
N ASN A 156 3.56 -37.28 10.81
CA ASN A 156 4.94 -36.98 11.15
C ASN A 156 5.04 -35.52 11.63
N LEU A 157 5.32 -35.35 12.94
CA LEU A 157 5.41 -34.03 13.55
C LEU A 157 6.77 -33.37 13.29
N ALA A 158 7.82 -34.12 12.95
CA ALA A 158 9.12 -33.57 12.60
C ALA A 158 9.10 -32.91 11.21
N THR A 159 8.44 -33.52 10.24
CA THR A 159 8.35 -33.05 8.85
C THR A 159 7.02 -32.38 8.52
N GLY A 160 6.08 -32.27 9.48
CA GLY A 160 4.77 -31.61 9.30
C GLY A 160 3.81 -32.34 8.36
N GLN A 161 4.03 -33.64 8.12
CA GLN A 161 3.20 -34.44 7.22
C GLN A 161 1.97 -35.03 7.93
N LEU A 162 0.83 -35.04 7.24
CA LEU A 162 -0.40 -35.67 7.74
C LEU A 162 -1.17 -36.29 6.57
N TYR A 163 -1.30 -37.63 6.58
CA TYR A 163 -2.09 -38.39 5.62
C TYR A 163 -3.26 -39.06 6.34
N LYS A 164 -4.48 -38.81 5.89
CA LYS A 164 -5.72 -39.46 6.36
C LYS A 164 -6.42 -40.08 5.16
N ILE A 165 -6.49 -41.38 5.14
CA ILE A 165 -6.98 -42.17 4.00
C ILE A 165 -7.92 -43.27 4.50
N ASP A 166 -9.11 -43.32 3.94
CA ASP A 166 -10.00 -44.49 4.13
C ASP A 166 -9.77 -45.47 3.01
N VAL A 167 -9.18 -46.60 3.31
CA VAL A 167 -9.06 -47.74 2.40
C VAL A 167 -10.40 -48.46 2.37
N ARG A 168 -11.08 -48.39 1.23
CA ARG A 168 -12.36 -49.11 1.03
C ARG A 168 -12.11 -50.58 0.79
N LYS A 169 -11.16 -50.86 -0.11
CA LYS A 169 -10.72 -52.20 -0.43
C LYS A 169 -9.27 -52.11 -0.91
N SER A 170 -8.43 -53.05 -0.42
CA SER A 170 -7.07 -53.28 -0.96
C SER A 170 -6.78 -54.75 -1.04
N LEU A 171 -6.17 -55.16 -2.15
CA LEU A 171 -5.69 -56.50 -2.40
C LEU A 171 -4.20 -56.40 -2.71
N ILE A 172 -3.36 -57.08 -1.96
CA ILE A 172 -1.91 -57.13 -2.16
C ILE A 172 -1.53 -58.60 -2.33
N GLN A 173 -0.99 -58.93 -3.47
CA GLN A 173 -0.63 -60.33 -3.85
C GLN A 173 0.86 -60.43 -4.14
N GLY A 174 1.49 -61.52 -3.70
CA GLY A 174 2.90 -61.79 -3.96
C GLY A 174 3.35 -63.06 -3.29
N ASP A 175 4.48 -63.61 -3.73
CA ASP A 175 5.13 -64.73 -3.05
C ASP A 175 6.10 -64.22 -1.99
N PHE A 176 5.57 -63.85 -0.85
CA PHE A 176 6.34 -63.25 0.26
C PHE A 176 7.31 -64.24 0.94
N THR A 177 7.52 -65.43 0.36
CA THR A 177 8.44 -66.45 0.89
C THR A 177 9.79 -66.44 0.19
N SER A 178 9.87 -65.88 -0.98
CA SER A 178 11.07 -65.80 -1.79
C SER A 178 11.90 -64.59 -1.38
N GLU A 179 13.22 -64.65 -1.54
CA GLU A 179 14.12 -63.52 -1.27
C GLU A 179 13.85 -62.36 -2.27
N GLU A 180 13.46 -62.68 -3.48
CA GLU A 180 13.05 -61.80 -4.55
C GLU A 180 11.68 -62.20 -5.06
N PHE A 181 10.72 -61.28 -5.07
CA PHE A 181 9.37 -61.58 -5.56
C PHE A 181 8.65 -60.34 -6.08
N GLY A 182 7.79 -60.58 -7.04
CA GLY A 182 6.87 -59.53 -7.54
C GLY A 182 5.66 -59.39 -6.61
N VAL A 183 5.23 -58.13 -6.40
CA VAL A 183 4.01 -57.76 -5.68
C VAL A 183 3.10 -56.99 -6.60
N VAL A 184 1.82 -57.39 -6.65
CA VAL A 184 0.75 -56.68 -7.33
C VAL A 184 -0.22 -56.18 -6.27
N SER A 185 -0.50 -54.88 -6.29
CA SER A 185 -1.44 -54.25 -5.38
C SER A 185 -2.53 -53.52 -6.16
N GLU A 186 -3.78 -53.76 -5.79
CA GLU A 186 -4.95 -53.01 -6.25
C GLU A 186 -5.68 -52.43 -5.05
N SER A 187 -5.86 -51.13 -5.00
CA SER A 187 -6.50 -50.45 -3.87
C SER A 187 -7.51 -49.39 -4.32
N ASP A 188 -8.72 -49.44 -3.75
CA ASP A 188 -9.74 -48.38 -3.83
C ASP A 188 -9.76 -47.63 -2.49
N VAL A 189 -9.39 -46.35 -2.54
CA VAL A 189 -9.23 -45.53 -1.33
C VAL A 189 -10.00 -44.24 -1.45
N TYR A 190 -10.26 -43.60 -0.30
CA TYR A 190 -10.78 -42.24 -0.22
C TYR A 190 -9.80 -41.40 0.58
N ILE A 191 -9.15 -40.47 -0.08
CA ILE A 191 -8.19 -39.55 0.54
C ILE A 191 -9.00 -38.44 1.25
N ARG A 192 -9.02 -38.48 2.58
CA ARG A 192 -9.62 -37.38 3.39
C ARG A 192 -8.76 -36.17 3.40
N LYS A 193 -7.46 -36.35 3.59
CA LYS A 193 -6.48 -35.25 3.65
C LYS A 193 -5.05 -35.74 3.44
N ILE A 194 -4.34 -35.08 2.57
CA ILE A 194 -2.88 -35.12 2.48
C ILE A 194 -2.36 -33.71 2.68
N LYS A 195 -1.53 -33.53 3.71
CA LYS A 195 -0.93 -32.26 4.10
C LYS A 195 0.59 -32.43 4.24
N SER A 196 1.34 -31.44 3.76
CA SER A 196 2.78 -31.28 3.99
C SER A 196 3.02 -29.86 4.51
N ASN A 197 3.61 -29.72 5.68
CA ASN A 197 3.77 -28.46 6.40
C ASN A 197 2.43 -27.68 6.55
N SER A 198 2.37 -26.45 6.11
CA SER A 198 1.15 -25.63 6.09
C SER A 198 0.21 -26.00 4.92
N LEU A 199 0.74 -26.61 3.85
CA LEU A 199 0.03 -26.82 2.59
C LEU A 199 -0.82 -28.09 2.62
N THR A 200 -2.13 -27.99 2.33
CA THR A 200 -3.00 -29.15 2.09
C THR A 200 -3.02 -29.45 0.59
N LEU A 201 -2.37 -30.57 0.21
CA LEU A 201 -2.20 -30.97 -1.19
C LEU A 201 -3.45 -31.60 -1.77
N ILE A 202 -4.13 -32.49 -1.02
CA ILE A 202 -5.31 -33.21 -1.48
C ILE A 202 -6.33 -33.29 -0.35
N ARG A 203 -7.62 -33.09 -0.66
CA ARG A 203 -8.71 -33.21 0.29
C ARG A 203 -9.97 -33.80 -0.34
N ASN A 204 -10.55 -34.79 0.33
CA ASN A 204 -11.84 -35.38 0.01
C ASN A 204 -11.95 -35.92 -1.43
N LYS A 205 -10.99 -36.73 -1.85
CA LYS A 205 -10.97 -37.33 -3.19
C LYS A 205 -10.96 -38.87 -3.15
N PRO A 206 -11.74 -39.55 -3.99
CA PRO A 206 -11.54 -40.98 -4.24
C PRO A 206 -10.23 -41.18 -4.98
N ALA A 207 -9.54 -42.28 -4.73
CA ALA A 207 -8.39 -42.68 -5.51
C ALA A 207 -8.34 -44.18 -5.75
N ARG A 208 -7.85 -44.58 -6.91
CA ARG A 208 -7.52 -45.94 -7.29
C ARG A 208 -6.01 -46.04 -7.44
N ILE A 209 -5.42 -47.05 -6.84
CA ILE A 209 -3.96 -47.29 -6.83
C ILE A 209 -3.71 -48.69 -7.30
N GLU A 210 -2.99 -48.86 -8.39
CA GLU A 210 -2.55 -50.14 -8.96
C GLU A 210 -1.02 -50.11 -9.01
N LEU A 211 -0.35 -51.00 -8.27
CA LEU A 211 1.11 -51.04 -8.17
C LEU A 211 1.63 -52.41 -8.55
N ASN A 212 2.65 -52.44 -9.40
CA ASN A 212 3.52 -53.58 -9.62
C ASN A 212 4.91 -53.20 -9.07
N LEU A 213 5.40 -53.99 -8.12
CA LEU A 213 6.71 -53.77 -7.57
C LEU A 213 7.48 -55.07 -7.41
N ASP A 214 8.76 -55.00 -7.54
CA ASP A 214 9.68 -56.09 -7.22
C ASP A 214 10.30 -55.83 -5.84
N ALA A 215 10.13 -56.77 -4.93
CA ALA A 215 10.68 -56.76 -3.58
C ALA A 215 11.92 -57.63 -3.49
N ASN A 216 12.99 -57.12 -2.89
CA ASN A 216 14.20 -57.90 -2.55
C ASN A 216 14.42 -57.80 -1.02
N THR A 217 14.21 -58.89 -0.30
CA THR A 217 14.31 -58.96 1.14
C THR A 217 15.74 -58.98 1.65
N LEU A 218 16.72 -59.42 0.85
CA LEU A 218 18.13 -59.36 1.20
C LEU A 218 18.67 -57.92 1.20
N GLU A 219 18.26 -57.15 0.20
CA GLU A 219 18.61 -55.74 0.10
C GLU A 219 17.63 -54.83 0.85
N ASN A 220 16.54 -55.38 1.37
CA ASN A 220 15.41 -54.60 1.93
C ASN A 220 14.97 -53.49 0.97
N SER A 221 14.79 -53.82 -0.30
CA SER A 221 14.47 -52.86 -1.32
C SER A 221 13.19 -53.20 -2.10
N PHE A 222 12.49 -52.16 -2.55
CA PHE A 222 11.28 -52.25 -3.35
C PHE A 222 11.45 -51.40 -4.61
N THR A 223 11.31 -52.02 -5.77
CA THR A 223 11.38 -51.33 -7.05
C THR A 223 9.99 -51.27 -7.67
N PHE A 224 9.41 -50.09 -7.80
CA PHE A 224 8.14 -49.84 -8.45
C PHE A 224 8.37 -49.90 -9.98
N THR A 225 8.00 -50.99 -10.59
CA THR A 225 8.14 -51.18 -12.04
C THR A 225 7.00 -50.53 -12.82
N LYS A 226 5.83 -50.44 -12.17
CA LYS A 226 4.66 -49.74 -12.68
C LYS A 226 3.72 -49.42 -11.54
N GLY A 227 3.32 -48.15 -11.46
CA GLY A 227 2.33 -47.68 -10.52
C GLY A 227 1.34 -46.75 -11.19
N ASP A 228 0.11 -47.20 -11.38
CA ASP A 228 -0.98 -46.39 -11.92
C ASP A 228 -1.82 -45.86 -10.74
N ILE A 229 -1.81 -44.55 -10.53
CA ILE A 229 -2.55 -43.89 -9.45
C ILE A 229 -3.55 -42.91 -10.06
N THR A 230 -4.83 -43.11 -9.84
CA THR A 230 -5.86 -42.14 -10.24
C THR A 230 -6.48 -41.47 -9.03
N ILE A 231 -6.33 -40.16 -8.91
CA ILE A 231 -6.94 -39.38 -7.80
C ILE A 231 -8.06 -38.53 -8.37
N GLY A 232 -9.30 -38.90 -8.03
CA GLY A 232 -10.47 -38.31 -8.70
C GLY A 232 -10.51 -38.72 -10.16
N LYS A 233 -10.15 -37.82 -11.05
CA LYS A 233 -9.96 -38.08 -12.49
C LYS A 233 -8.53 -37.90 -12.96
N MET A 234 -7.65 -37.48 -12.07
CA MET A 234 -6.26 -37.17 -12.40
C MET A 234 -5.40 -38.42 -12.40
N PRO A 235 -4.81 -38.82 -13.54
CA PRO A 235 -3.94 -39.97 -13.66
C PRO A 235 -2.49 -39.61 -13.31
N PHE A 236 -1.81 -40.50 -12.58
CA PHE A 236 -0.41 -40.39 -12.23
C PHE A 236 0.26 -41.76 -12.45
N GLU A 237 1.50 -41.72 -12.91
CA GLU A 237 2.37 -42.88 -13.03
C GLU A 237 3.48 -42.77 -11.98
N LEU A 238 3.75 -43.84 -11.25
CA LEU A 238 4.81 -43.97 -10.26
C LEU A 238 5.81 -45.01 -10.67
N THR A 239 7.09 -44.67 -10.69
CA THR A 239 8.21 -45.64 -10.88
C THR A 239 9.34 -45.32 -9.91
N GLY A 240 10.31 -46.23 -9.74
CA GLY A 240 11.50 -45.96 -8.93
C GLY A 240 11.80 -47.03 -7.90
N LYS A 241 12.72 -46.73 -6.99
CA LYS A 241 13.21 -47.68 -5.97
C LYS A 241 13.23 -47.02 -4.58
N ILE A 242 12.88 -47.80 -3.56
CA ILE A 242 13.06 -47.50 -2.15
C ILE A 242 13.85 -48.60 -1.52
N ASP A 243 14.87 -48.30 -0.76
CA ASP A 243 15.58 -49.23 0.11
C ASP A 243 15.64 -48.68 1.57
N THR A 244 16.41 -49.32 2.46
CA THR A 244 16.50 -48.92 3.87
C THR A 244 17.21 -47.54 4.08
N VAL A 245 17.97 -47.09 3.12
CA VAL A 245 18.80 -45.87 3.21
C VAL A 245 18.25 -44.79 2.31
N LYS A 246 17.82 -45.08 1.11
CA LYS A 246 17.48 -44.12 0.05
C LYS A 246 16.15 -44.46 -0.61
N LEU A 247 15.42 -43.41 -0.95
CA LEU A 247 14.32 -43.46 -1.90
C LEU A 247 14.68 -42.68 -3.18
N ASP A 248 14.23 -43.16 -4.31
CA ASP A 248 14.42 -42.57 -5.63
C ASP A 248 13.18 -42.90 -6.47
N LEU A 249 12.23 -41.96 -6.50
CA LEU A 249 10.92 -42.15 -7.10
C LEU A 249 10.68 -41.10 -8.17
N GLN A 250 10.02 -41.47 -9.23
CA GLN A 250 9.52 -40.60 -10.29
C GLN A 250 8.00 -40.69 -10.35
N ILE A 251 7.35 -39.50 -10.32
CA ILE A 251 5.90 -39.39 -10.49
C ILE A 251 5.62 -38.51 -11.70
N THR A 252 4.88 -39.05 -12.65
CA THR A 252 4.48 -38.35 -13.85
C THR A 252 2.96 -38.21 -13.88
N GLY A 253 2.48 -37.01 -14.20
CA GLY A 253 1.07 -36.75 -14.43
C GLY A 253 0.87 -36.13 -15.80
N LYS A 254 0.05 -36.72 -16.62
CA LYS A 254 -0.23 -36.28 -18.01
C LYS A 254 -1.71 -35.99 -18.18
N GLU A 255 -2.01 -34.98 -18.99
CA GLU A 255 -3.37 -34.62 -19.37
C GLU A 255 -4.28 -34.34 -18.15
N ILE A 256 -3.72 -33.76 -17.08
CA ILE A 256 -4.48 -33.40 -15.87
C ILE A 256 -5.30 -32.15 -16.15
N GLU A 257 -6.62 -32.22 -16.02
CA GLU A 257 -7.47 -31.05 -16.10
C GLU A 257 -7.23 -30.12 -14.91
N LEU A 258 -6.86 -28.86 -15.16
CA LEU A 258 -6.58 -27.84 -14.13
C LEU A 258 -7.77 -27.66 -13.16
N ALA A 259 -9.00 -27.81 -13.65
CA ALA A 259 -10.20 -27.75 -12.83
C ALA A 259 -10.25 -28.86 -11.78
N ASP A 260 -9.83 -30.08 -12.13
CA ASP A 260 -9.79 -31.21 -11.19
C ASP A 260 -8.68 -31.03 -10.15
N LEU A 261 -7.53 -30.47 -10.54
CA LEU A 261 -6.44 -30.11 -9.64
C LEU A 261 -6.89 -28.97 -8.67
N ALA A 262 -7.44 -27.88 -9.18
CA ALA A 262 -7.90 -26.76 -8.37
C ALA A 262 -8.97 -27.18 -7.34
N ASN A 263 -9.90 -28.07 -7.74
CA ASN A 263 -10.88 -28.66 -6.84
C ASN A 263 -10.29 -29.65 -5.81
N SER A 264 -9.03 -30.04 -5.99
CA SER A 264 -8.34 -30.98 -5.10
C SER A 264 -7.50 -30.27 -4.06
N LEU A 265 -6.96 -29.10 -4.41
CA LEU A 265 -6.28 -28.19 -3.48
C LEU A 265 -7.32 -27.60 -2.51
N ALA A 266 -6.96 -27.57 -1.25
CA ALA A 266 -7.92 -27.09 -0.23
C ALA A 266 -8.16 -25.59 -0.35
N ALA A 267 -9.41 -25.17 -0.16
CA ALA A 267 -9.86 -23.78 -0.14
C ALA A 267 -9.19 -22.88 0.92
N GLY A 268 -8.22 -23.36 1.68
CA GLY A 268 -7.52 -22.61 2.72
C GLY A 268 -6.10 -22.16 2.33
N THR A 269 -5.55 -22.67 1.24
CA THR A 269 -4.18 -22.34 0.83
C THR A 269 -4.09 -21.02 0.05
N MET A 270 -5.17 -20.64 -0.63
CA MET A 270 -5.33 -19.36 -1.32
C MET A 270 -6.80 -18.96 -1.24
N PRO A 271 -7.23 -18.19 -0.23
CA PRO A 271 -8.64 -17.84 -0.03
C PRO A 271 -9.29 -17.20 -1.26
N ASP A 272 -8.51 -16.46 -2.06
CA ASP A 272 -9.01 -15.80 -3.25
C ASP A 272 -8.91 -16.64 -4.54
N ALA A 273 -8.03 -17.63 -4.60
CA ALA A 273 -7.92 -18.52 -5.78
C ALA A 273 -9.17 -19.38 -6.00
N THR A 274 -9.91 -19.70 -4.93
CA THR A 274 -11.18 -20.45 -5.02
C THR A 274 -12.32 -19.63 -5.62
N ARG A 275 -12.15 -18.33 -5.77
CA ARG A 275 -13.13 -17.45 -6.44
C ARG A 275 -13.11 -17.58 -7.95
N TYR A 276 -12.08 -18.18 -8.52
CA TYR A 276 -11.90 -18.31 -9.97
C TYR A 276 -12.03 -19.74 -10.41
N GLN A 277 -12.53 -19.93 -11.63
CA GLN A 277 -12.64 -21.25 -12.27
C GLN A 277 -11.56 -21.39 -13.34
N GLY A 278 -10.65 -22.32 -13.13
CA GLY A 278 -9.56 -22.63 -14.07
C GLY A 278 -9.89 -23.81 -14.96
N THR A 279 -9.49 -23.76 -16.23
CA THR A 279 -9.44 -24.90 -17.15
C THR A 279 -8.09 -24.91 -17.85
N GLY A 280 -7.72 -26.03 -18.44
CA GLY A 280 -6.46 -26.23 -19.13
C GLY A 280 -5.92 -27.61 -18.85
N ILE A 281 -4.89 -28.01 -19.60
CA ILE A 281 -4.22 -29.30 -19.48
C ILE A 281 -2.86 -29.06 -18.82
N LEU A 282 -2.66 -29.70 -17.67
CA LEU A 282 -1.42 -29.69 -16.91
C LEU A 282 -0.71 -31.03 -17.09
N ASN A 283 0.56 -30.96 -17.47
CA ASN A 283 1.48 -32.12 -17.41
C ASN A 283 2.55 -31.79 -16.36
N PHE A 284 3.02 -32.80 -15.66
CA PHE A 284 4.18 -32.66 -14.79
C PHE A 284 4.97 -33.98 -14.67
N GLU A 285 6.24 -33.80 -14.35
CA GLU A 285 7.18 -34.86 -14.01
C GLU A 285 7.90 -34.45 -12.72
N SER A 286 7.87 -35.33 -11.73
CA SER A 286 8.45 -35.04 -10.42
C SER A 286 9.41 -36.16 -10.03
N GLU A 287 10.58 -35.77 -9.54
CA GLU A 287 11.56 -36.68 -8.93
C GLU A 287 11.58 -36.47 -7.42
N ILE A 288 11.55 -37.58 -6.67
CA ILE A 288 11.58 -37.56 -5.20
C ILE A 288 12.78 -38.41 -4.79
N GLN A 289 13.82 -37.75 -4.26
CA GLN A 289 15.10 -38.39 -3.94
C GLN A 289 15.57 -38.01 -2.56
N GLY A 290 16.09 -38.96 -1.77
CA GLY A 290 16.65 -38.63 -0.48
C GLY A 290 16.76 -39.81 0.50
N PRO A 291 17.13 -39.55 1.74
CA PRO A 291 17.22 -40.58 2.77
C PRO A 291 15.81 -41.06 3.17
N VAL A 292 15.70 -42.34 3.49
CA VAL A 292 14.53 -42.87 4.21
C VAL A 292 14.69 -42.50 5.69
N SER A 293 14.14 -41.36 6.06
CA SER A 293 14.31 -40.75 7.38
C SER A 293 12.97 -40.32 7.96
N SER A 294 12.83 -40.46 9.27
CA SER A 294 11.69 -39.94 10.02
C SER A 294 11.82 -38.44 10.33
N LEU A 295 13.03 -37.88 10.22
CA LEU A 295 13.38 -36.50 10.57
C LEU A 295 13.56 -35.60 9.36
N GLU A 296 13.92 -36.13 8.22
CA GLU A 296 14.25 -35.39 7.02
C GLU A 296 13.23 -35.67 5.92
N MET A 297 12.83 -34.63 5.22
CA MET A 297 12.03 -34.78 4.02
C MET A 297 12.92 -35.09 2.81
N PRO A 298 12.49 -35.97 1.89
CA PRO A 298 13.23 -36.16 0.64
C PRO A 298 13.22 -34.89 -0.20
N SER A 299 14.19 -34.74 -1.07
CA SER A 299 14.19 -33.72 -2.12
C SER A 299 13.08 -34.01 -3.10
N VAL A 300 12.25 -33.06 -3.37
CA VAL A 300 11.20 -33.10 -4.39
C VAL A 300 11.52 -32.05 -5.44
N THR A 301 11.71 -32.44 -6.65
CA THR A 301 11.77 -31.56 -7.81
C THR A 301 10.64 -31.91 -8.77
N ALA A 302 10.05 -30.91 -9.41
CA ALA A 302 9.04 -31.13 -10.43
C ALA A 302 9.19 -30.14 -11.56
N HIS A 303 9.08 -30.65 -12.79
CA HIS A 303 8.86 -29.84 -13.98
C HIS A 303 7.38 -29.90 -14.36
N PHE A 304 6.81 -28.80 -14.78
CA PHE A 304 5.40 -28.76 -15.19
C PHE A 304 5.18 -27.81 -16.36
N ASP A 305 4.20 -28.15 -17.17
CA ASP A 305 3.67 -27.30 -18.23
C ASP A 305 2.14 -27.27 -18.22
N LEU A 306 1.59 -26.08 -18.42
CA LEU A 306 0.16 -25.85 -18.57
C LEU A 306 -0.11 -25.28 -19.95
N GLU A 307 -0.94 -25.97 -20.70
CA GLU A 307 -1.37 -25.55 -22.04
C GLU A 307 -2.85 -25.18 -22.08
N ASN A 308 -3.16 -24.22 -22.95
CA ASN A 308 -4.54 -23.80 -23.23
C ASN A 308 -5.35 -23.45 -21.99
N GLY A 309 -4.66 -22.94 -20.97
CA GLY A 309 -5.29 -22.55 -19.72
C GLY A 309 -6.27 -21.39 -19.91
N THR A 310 -7.37 -21.43 -19.16
CA THR A 310 -8.28 -20.30 -18.97
C THR A 310 -8.56 -20.10 -17.51
N LEU A 311 -8.76 -18.85 -17.11
CA LEU A 311 -9.19 -18.50 -15.76
C LEU A 311 -10.45 -17.62 -15.87
N THR A 312 -11.56 -18.08 -15.33
CA THR A 312 -12.85 -17.38 -15.36
C THR A 312 -13.19 -16.80 -14.00
N ASN A 313 -13.54 -15.52 -13.97
CA ASN A 313 -14.16 -14.92 -12.80
C ASN A 313 -15.67 -15.18 -12.85
N PRO A 314 -16.24 -16.02 -11.96
CA PRO A 314 -17.66 -16.38 -12.01
C PRO A 314 -18.60 -15.19 -11.74
N SER A 315 -18.14 -14.14 -11.05
CA SER A 315 -18.97 -13.00 -10.69
C SER A 315 -19.36 -12.10 -11.89
N ASN A 316 -18.54 -12.10 -12.93
CA ASN A 316 -18.73 -11.25 -14.12
C ASN A 316 -18.48 -11.99 -15.45
N ASN A 317 -18.17 -13.26 -15.38
CA ASN A 317 -17.89 -14.14 -16.52
C ASN A 317 -16.75 -13.68 -17.45
N LEU A 318 -15.87 -12.79 -16.96
CA LEU A 318 -14.65 -12.43 -17.67
C LEU A 318 -13.64 -13.60 -17.62
N LYS A 319 -12.87 -13.73 -18.70
CA LYS A 319 -11.93 -14.84 -18.85
C LYS A 319 -10.55 -14.36 -19.25
N ILE A 320 -9.55 -14.85 -18.55
CA ILE A 320 -8.17 -14.88 -19.03
C ILE A 320 -8.05 -16.10 -19.94
N HIS A 321 -7.50 -15.93 -21.12
CA HIS A 321 -7.35 -16.99 -22.12
C HIS A 321 -5.90 -17.20 -22.49
N GLY A 322 -5.62 -18.37 -23.09
CA GLY A 322 -4.32 -18.70 -23.64
C GLY A 322 -3.24 -18.69 -22.58
N VAL A 323 -3.60 -19.08 -21.33
CA VAL A 323 -2.62 -19.25 -20.28
C VAL A 323 -1.71 -20.40 -20.64
N GLN A 324 -0.43 -20.10 -20.78
CA GLN A 324 0.64 -21.03 -20.97
C GLN A 324 1.64 -20.81 -19.85
N LEU A 325 1.97 -21.86 -19.12
CA LEU A 325 2.95 -21.82 -18.03
C LEU A 325 3.93 -22.98 -18.23
N GLU A 326 5.21 -22.72 -18.14
CA GLU A 326 6.26 -23.70 -18.05
C GLU A 326 7.11 -23.37 -16.83
N GLY A 327 7.35 -24.34 -15.97
CA GLY A 327 8.06 -24.05 -14.75
C GLY A 327 8.61 -25.28 -14.04
N ASN A 328 9.32 -24.99 -12.94
CA ASN A 328 9.88 -25.99 -12.06
C ASN A 328 9.53 -25.69 -10.62
N TYR A 329 9.38 -26.72 -9.84
CA TYR A 329 9.24 -26.67 -8.38
C TYR A 329 10.37 -27.44 -7.71
N GLN A 330 10.82 -26.94 -6.57
CA GLN A 330 11.65 -27.69 -5.63
C GLN A 330 11.22 -27.38 -4.19
N ASN A 331 11.19 -28.39 -3.33
CA ASN A 331 10.91 -28.18 -1.91
C ASN A 331 12.14 -27.67 -1.14
N ALA A 332 11.89 -27.10 0.03
CA ALA A 332 12.96 -26.73 0.97
C ALA A 332 13.76 -27.97 1.43
N GLN A 333 15.06 -27.77 1.58
CA GLN A 333 16.04 -28.68 2.16
C GLN A 333 16.93 -27.91 3.12
N SER A 334 17.78 -28.60 3.90
CA SER A 334 18.69 -27.94 4.87
C SER A 334 19.58 -26.84 4.26
N GLU A 335 19.96 -26.99 2.98
CA GLU A 335 20.84 -26.06 2.26
C GLU A 335 20.16 -25.37 1.07
N ARG A 336 18.86 -25.60 0.86
CA ARG A 336 18.13 -25.14 -0.32
C ARG A 336 16.73 -24.69 0.03
N GLU A 337 16.39 -23.48 -0.38
CA GLU A 337 15.05 -22.91 -0.20
C GLU A 337 14.00 -23.55 -1.10
N GLU A 338 12.75 -23.51 -0.66
CA GLU A 338 11.61 -23.84 -1.49
C GLU A 338 11.48 -22.83 -2.63
N LEU A 339 11.34 -23.32 -3.86
CA LEU A 339 11.33 -22.52 -5.08
C LEU A 339 10.27 -23.02 -6.06
N LEU A 340 9.45 -22.12 -6.55
CA LEU A 340 8.59 -22.29 -7.71
C LEU A 340 9.03 -21.28 -8.78
N SER A 341 9.58 -21.76 -9.87
CA SER A 341 10.04 -20.93 -10.98
C SER A 341 9.17 -21.13 -12.23
N PHE A 342 8.84 -20.03 -12.87
CA PHE A 342 8.18 -19.99 -14.17
C PHE A 342 9.19 -19.52 -15.20
N LYS A 343 9.66 -20.42 -16.07
CA LYS A 343 10.56 -20.07 -17.18
C LYS A 343 9.85 -19.19 -18.19
N LYS A 344 8.57 -19.47 -18.40
CA LYS A 344 7.72 -18.73 -19.33
C LYS A 344 6.28 -18.76 -18.87
N PHE A 345 5.65 -17.60 -18.88
CA PHE A 345 4.20 -17.51 -18.80
C PHE A 345 3.66 -16.58 -19.88
N ASN A 346 2.50 -16.90 -20.42
CA ASN A 346 1.73 -16.05 -21.31
C ASN A 346 0.28 -16.06 -20.86
N LEU A 347 -0.37 -14.91 -20.93
CA LEU A 347 -1.81 -14.82 -20.66
C LEU A 347 -2.43 -13.64 -21.40
N LYS A 348 -3.73 -13.73 -21.70
CA LYS A 348 -4.51 -12.68 -22.34
C LYS A 348 -5.84 -12.47 -21.62
N LEU A 349 -6.16 -11.23 -21.31
CA LEU A 349 -7.43 -10.80 -20.73
C LEU A 349 -8.03 -9.70 -21.61
N LEU A 350 -8.91 -10.05 -22.52
CA LEU A 350 -9.45 -9.13 -23.54
C LEU A 350 -8.35 -8.37 -24.28
N ASN A 351 -8.22 -7.07 -24.02
CA ASN A 351 -7.21 -6.19 -24.63
C ASN A 351 -5.85 -6.26 -23.91
N SER A 352 -5.79 -6.88 -22.72
CA SER A 352 -4.55 -7.04 -21.97
C SER A 352 -3.82 -8.31 -22.37
N TYR A 353 -2.51 -8.25 -22.41
CA TYR A 353 -1.66 -9.43 -22.57
C TYR A 353 -0.40 -9.26 -21.75
N PHE A 354 0.08 -10.37 -21.21
CA PHE A 354 1.31 -10.42 -20.44
C PHE A 354 2.12 -11.63 -20.83
N ASN A 355 3.41 -11.48 -20.87
CA ASN A 355 4.38 -12.54 -20.99
C ASN A 355 5.57 -12.26 -20.08
N GLY A 356 6.27 -13.31 -19.67
CA GLY A 356 7.40 -13.13 -18.78
C GLY A 356 7.89 -14.43 -18.19
N SER A 357 8.73 -14.28 -17.18
CA SER A 357 9.27 -15.33 -16.33
C SER A 357 9.25 -14.84 -14.88
N GLY A 358 9.41 -15.74 -13.93
CA GLY A 358 9.47 -15.36 -12.54
C GLY A 358 9.68 -16.53 -11.60
N GLU A 359 9.89 -16.23 -10.34
CA GLU A 359 10.06 -17.21 -9.29
C GLU A 359 9.43 -16.77 -7.98
N VAL A 360 8.96 -17.73 -7.22
CA VAL A 360 8.46 -17.58 -5.86
C VAL A 360 9.32 -18.44 -4.95
N ARG A 361 9.95 -17.84 -3.98
CA ARG A 361 10.78 -18.49 -2.97
C ARG A 361 10.13 -18.43 -1.61
N ASN A 362 10.34 -19.42 -0.77
CA ASN A 362 9.90 -19.47 0.62
C ASN A 362 8.40 -19.20 0.80
N PHE A 363 7.55 -20.19 0.63
CA PHE A 363 6.09 -20.04 0.68
C PHE A 363 5.53 -19.63 2.06
N GLU A 364 6.32 -19.72 3.13
CA GLU A 364 5.93 -19.21 4.45
C GLU A 364 6.09 -17.68 4.55
N GLN A 365 7.13 -17.13 3.92
CA GLN A 365 7.37 -15.70 3.75
C GLN A 365 7.79 -15.43 2.30
N PRO A 366 6.84 -15.37 1.36
CA PRO A 366 7.17 -15.40 -0.05
C PRO A 366 7.98 -14.20 -0.52
N SER A 367 9.02 -14.52 -1.29
CA SER A 367 9.73 -13.57 -2.13
C SER A 367 9.40 -13.88 -3.58
N ILE A 368 8.86 -12.89 -4.32
CA ILE A 368 8.50 -13.01 -5.73
C ILE A 368 9.46 -12.16 -6.54
N ILE A 369 10.12 -12.78 -7.51
CA ILE A 369 10.92 -12.07 -8.52
C ILE A 369 10.27 -12.37 -9.87
N ALA A 370 10.01 -11.33 -10.67
CA ALA A 370 9.41 -11.50 -11.98
C ALA A 370 9.94 -10.49 -12.99
N ASP A 371 10.12 -10.97 -14.23
CA ASP A 371 10.29 -10.16 -15.43
C ASP A 371 9.01 -10.25 -16.25
N MET A 372 8.38 -9.13 -16.52
CA MET A 372 7.07 -9.09 -17.16
C MET A 372 7.00 -7.99 -18.20
N LYS A 373 6.49 -8.36 -19.39
CA LYS A 373 6.18 -7.43 -20.48
C LYS A 373 4.73 -7.59 -20.90
N GLY A 374 4.09 -6.48 -21.22
CA GLY A 374 2.72 -6.55 -21.70
C GLY A 374 1.97 -5.25 -21.72
N LEU A 375 0.72 -5.37 -22.13
CA LEU A 375 -0.24 -4.28 -22.12
C LEU A 375 -1.34 -4.57 -21.10
N LEU A 376 -1.53 -3.67 -20.16
CA LEU A 376 -2.57 -3.73 -19.14
C LEU A 376 -3.69 -2.74 -19.47
N ASP A 377 -4.87 -3.24 -19.81
CA ASP A 377 -6.12 -2.46 -19.83
C ASP A 377 -6.67 -2.40 -18.40
N LEU A 378 -6.61 -1.23 -17.80
CA LEU A 378 -6.88 -1.04 -16.36
C LEU A 378 -8.34 -1.29 -16.00
N GLU A 379 -9.29 -0.91 -16.85
CA GLU A 379 -10.72 -1.15 -16.60
C GLU A 379 -11.01 -2.64 -16.58
N THR A 380 -10.54 -3.36 -17.59
CA THR A 380 -10.73 -4.80 -17.68
C THR A 380 -10.05 -5.52 -16.51
N PHE A 381 -8.86 -5.09 -16.13
CA PHE A 381 -8.12 -5.66 -15.01
C PHE A 381 -8.87 -5.46 -13.68
N HIS A 382 -9.33 -4.24 -13.42
CA HIS A 382 -10.13 -3.95 -12.23
C HIS A 382 -11.45 -4.73 -12.20
N ARG A 383 -12.12 -4.85 -13.32
CA ARG A 383 -13.34 -5.67 -13.41
C ARG A 383 -13.06 -7.15 -13.14
N PHE A 384 -11.89 -7.65 -13.52
CA PHE A 384 -11.51 -9.04 -13.27
C PHE A 384 -11.08 -9.28 -11.82
N PHE A 385 -10.18 -8.45 -11.26
CA PHE A 385 -9.55 -8.67 -9.95
C PHE A 385 -10.14 -7.84 -8.81
N ARG A 386 -10.91 -6.77 -9.08
CA ARG A 386 -11.44 -5.82 -8.09
C ARG A 386 -10.37 -5.25 -7.17
N ILE A 387 -9.70 -4.21 -7.61
CA ILE A 387 -8.69 -3.50 -6.81
C ILE A 387 -9.40 -2.80 -5.64
N PRO A 388 -9.05 -3.09 -4.39
CA PRO A 388 -9.66 -2.42 -3.24
C PRO A 388 -9.42 -0.91 -3.25
N GLY A 389 -10.37 -0.12 -2.73
CA GLY A 389 -10.23 1.34 -2.62
C GLY A 389 -10.33 2.12 -3.94
N VAL A 390 -10.57 1.46 -5.07
CA VAL A 390 -10.71 2.10 -6.38
C VAL A 390 -12.18 2.20 -6.76
N GLU A 391 -12.68 3.43 -6.98
CA GLU A 391 -14.05 3.70 -7.46
C GLU A 391 -14.11 3.62 -8.99
N LYS A 392 -13.13 4.25 -9.66
CA LYS A 392 -13.05 4.27 -11.13
C LYS A 392 -11.60 4.17 -11.58
N ILE A 393 -11.36 3.33 -12.56
CA ILE A 393 -10.07 3.21 -13.22
C ILE A 393 -10.25 2.84 -14.68
N GLY A 394 -9.40 3.35 -15.56
CA GLY A 394 -9.45 3.08 -17.00
C GLY A 394 -8.16 3.48 -17.69
N GLY A 395 -8.12 3.34 -19.01
CA GLY A 395 -6.90 3.55 -19.78
C GLY A 395 -5.99 2.32 -19.82
N SER A 396 -4.77 2.49 -20.28
CA SER A 396 -3.83 1.37 -20.43
C SER A 396 -2.42 1.71 -19.98
N ILE A 397 -1.71 0.69 -19.55
CA ILE A 397 -0.29 0.74 -19.20
C ILE A 397 0.44 -0.29 -20.08
N ASP A 398 1.40 0.18 -20.86
CA ASP A 398 2.39 -0.68 -21.52
C ASP A 398 3.56 -0.83 -20.55
N LEU A 399 3.88 -2.05 -20.17
CA LEU A 399 4.87 -2.33 -19.13
C LEU A 399 5.98 -3.26 -19.64
N ASP A 400 7.21 -2.94 -19.24
CA ASP A 400 8.41 -3.77 -19.38
C ASP A 400 9.18 -3.67 -18.05
N MET A 401 8.92 -4.61 -17.14
CA MET A 401 9.31 -4.50 -15.74
C MET A 401 9.94 -5.79 -15.21
N ALA A 402 11.07 -5.64 -14.55
CA ALA A 402 11.60 -6.61 -13.59
C ALA A 402 11.35 -6.09 -12.17
N PHE A 403 10.80 -6.90 -11.29
CA PHE A 403 10.52 -6.51 -9.92
C PHE A 403 10.74 -7.65 -8.93
N ALA A 404 11.05 -7.27 -7.69
CA ALA A 404 11.14 -8.19 -6.57
C ALA A 404 10.22 -7.71 -5.43
N ILE A 405 9.36 -8.60 -4.95
CA ILE A 405 8.41 -8.33 -3.86
C ILE A 405 8.72 -9.28 -2.71
N GLN A 406 8.89 -8.77 -1.50
CA GLN A 406 8.99 -9.56 -0.27
C GLN A 406 7.75 -9.35 0.58
N PHE A 407 7.05 -10.42 0.91
CA PHE A 407 5.92 -10.39 1.83
C PHE A 407 6.41 -10.63 3.27
N HIS A 408 5.94 -9.82 4.22
CA HIS A 408 6.35 -9.90 5.63
C HIS A 408 5.30 -10.53 6.55
N ASP A 409 4.09 -10.74 6.06
CA ASP A 409 3.00 -11.37 6.81
C ASP A 409 2.69 -12.76 6.24
N PRO A 410 2.85 -13.85 7.04
CA PRO A 410 2.56 -15.21 6.60
C PRO A 410 1.05 -15.46 6.37
N GLU A 411 0.17 -14.62 6.92
CA GLU A 411 -1.29 -14.76 6.71
C GLU A 411 -1.82 -13.97 5.51
N TYR A 412 -0.99 -13.22 4.81
CA TYR A 412 -1.35 -12.34 3.65
C TYR A 412 -2.51 -11.35 3.94
N ARG A 413 -2.83 -11.12 5.23
CA ARG A 413 -4.02 -10.37 5.64
C ARG A 413 -3.82 -8.88 5.75
N GLN A 414 -2.59 -8.41 5.81
CA GLN A 414 -2.24 -7.00 5.81
C GLN A 414 -1.14 -6.75 4.79
N GLU A 415 -1.33 -5.72 4.01
CA GLU A 415 -0.53 -5.24 2.89
C GLU A 415 0.89 -4.82 3.27
N LYS A 416 1.60 -5.66 4.04
CA LYS A 416 3.01 -5.44 4.36
C LYS A 416 3.87 -6.23 3.41
N PHE A 417 4.11 -5.63 2.27
CA PHE A 417 5.12 -6.10 1.33
C PHE A 417 6.17 -4.99 1.15
N SER A 418 7.40 -5.36 0.85
CA SER A 418 8.43 -4.46 0.37
C SER A 418 8.73 -4.76 -1.09
N LEU A 419 8.79 -3.73 -1.90
CA LEU A 419 9.29 -3.79 -3.26
C LEU A 419 10.79 -3.45 -3.21
N SER A 420 11.62 -4.28 -3.83
CA SER A 420 13.05 -4.05 -3.88
C SER A 420 13.60 -4.42 -5.25
N LYS A 421 14.69 -3.76 -5.67
CA LYS A 421 15.40 -4.06 -6.92
C LYS A 421 14.49 -4.15 -8.15
N SER A 422 13.57 -3.20 -8.27
CA SER A 422 12.69 -3.11 -9.43
C SER A 422 13.32 -2.24 -10.50
N LYS A 423 13.25 -2.66 -11.75
CA LYS A 423 13.68 -1.85 -12.89
C LYS A 423 12.73 -2.04 -14.07
N GLY A 424 12.55 -0.99 -14.86
CA GLY A 424 11.78 -1.09 -16.08
C GLY A 424 11.08 0.18 -16.47
N THR A 425 10.16 0.06 -17.40
CA THR A 425 9.41 1.18 -17.95
C THR A 425 7.91 0.91 -17.91
N LEU A 426 7.16 1.96 -17.58
CA LEU A 426 5.70 2.00 -17.66
C LEU A 426 5.31 3.15 -18.60
N SER A 427 4.62 2.86 -19.67
CA SER A 427 4.03 3.88 -20.55
C SER A 427 2.54 3.96 -20.27
N LEU A 428 2.12 5.06 -19.65
CA LEU A 428 0.75 5.35 -19.28
C LEU A 428 0.03 6.00 -20.47
N LYS A 429 -1.20 5.54 -20.79
CA LYS A 429 -1.99 6.06 -21.90
C LYS A 429 -3.44 6.28 -21.46
N ASN A 430 -3.84 7.55 -21.36
CA ASN A 430 -5.19 7.99 -21.02
C ASN A 430 -5.72 7.29 -19.74
N VAL A 431 -4.86 7.14 -18.73
CA VAL A 431 -5.28 6.51 -17.48
C VAL A 431 -6.26 7.43 -16.76
N ILE A 432 -7.31 6.83 -16.22
CA ILE A 432 -8.33 7.47 -15.38
C ILE A 432 -8.23 6.80 -14.01
N TYR A 433 -8.23 7.59 -12.95
CA TYR A 433 -8.21 7.08 -11.59
C TYR A 433 -9.10 7.92 -10.67
N LYS A 434 -9.91 7.24 -9.86
CA LYS A 434 -10.65 7.83 -8.75
C LYS A 434 -10.61 6.87 -7.56
N HIS A 435 -10.13 7.35 -6.42
CA HIS A 435 -10.18 6.60 -5.18
C HIS A 435 -11.59 6.64 -4.58
N LEU A 436 -11.97 5.59 -3.88
CA LEU A 436 -13.27 5.51 -3.22
C LEU A 436 -13.38 6.55 -2.09
N GLY A 437 -14.34 7.43 -2.22
CA GLY A 437 -14.58 8.53 -1.26
C GLY A 437 -13.88 9.83 -1.59
N ASP A 438 -13.01 9.88 -2.61
CA ASP A 438 -12.40 11.13 -3.08
C ASP A 438 -13.36 11.91 -3.96
N ALA A 439 -13.34 13.25 -3.82
CA ALA A 439 -14.08 14.15 -4.71
C ALA A 439 -13.44 14.17 -6.11
N LEU A 440 -12.12 14.13 -6.20
CA LEU A 440 -11.37 14.31 -7.44
C LEU A 440 -11.32 13.04 -8.29
N THR A 441 -11.45 13.25 -9.60
CA THR A 441 -11.17 12.25 -10.62
C THR A 441 -9.97 12.70 -11.45
N TYR A 442 -8.90 11.93 -11.39
CA TYR A 442 -7.72 12.15 -12.23
C TYR A 442 -7.92 11.49 -13.59
N GLN A 443 -7.73 12.25 -14.66
CA GLN A 443 -8.04 11.84 -16.03
C GLN A 443 -6.86 12.10 -16.97
N ASN A 444 -6.87 11.43 -18.13
CA ASN A 444 -5.87 11.59 -19.17
C ASN A 444 -4.42 11.49 -18.66
N ILE A 445 -4.22 10.69 -17.60
CA ILE A 445 -2.88 10.47 -17.09
C ILE A 445 -2.09 9.73 -18.16
N SER A 446 -1.08 10.39 -18.71
CA SER A 446 -0.28 9.86 -19.82
C SER A 446 1.17 10.32 -19.63
N GLY A 447 2.13 9.45 -19.96
CA GLY A 447 3.54 9.73 -19.79
C GLY A 447 4.37 8.47 -19.66
N GLU A 448 5.67 8.62 -19.53
CA GLU A 448 6.62 7.53 -19.33
C GLU A 448 7.16 7.59 -17.89
N VAL A 449 7.13 6.46 -17.21
CA VAL A 449 7.69 6.25 -15.87
C VAL A 449 8.77 5.19 -15.98
N VAL A 450 9.98 5.53 -15.62
CA VAL A 450 11.15 4.63 -15.60
C VAL A 450 11.51 4.36 -14.15
N ILE A 451 11.42 3.12 -13.74
CA ILE A 451 11.69 2.68 -12.36
C ILE A 451 13.10 2.11 -12.28
N LEU A 452 13.83 2.47 -11.24
CA LEU A 452 15.12 1.91 -10.88
C LEU A 452 15.23 1.80 -9.36
N ASP A 453 15.23 0.58 -8.87
CA ASP A 453 15.17 0.25 -7.44
C ASP A 453 13.94 0.91 -6.77
N ASP A 454 14.13 1.72 -5.74
CA ASP A 454 13.04 2.41 -5.04
C ASP A 454 12.62 3.74 -5.71
N ASP A 455 13.37 4.19 -6.72
CA ASP A 455 13.19 5.48 -7.36
C ASP A 455 12.49 5.36 -8.72
N ALA A 456 11.86 6.43 -9.18
CA ALA A 456 11.29 6.50 -10.51
C ALA A 456 11.55 7.85 -11.17
N ALA A 457 11.93 7.84 -12.44
CA ALA A 457 11.96 9.04 -13.27
C ALA A 457 10.66 9.14 -14.07
N VAL A 458 10.07 10.33 -14.14
CA VAL A 458 8.88 10.60 -14.94
C VAL A 458 9.19 11.58 -16.04
N LYS A 459 8.69 11.29 -17.23
CA LYS A 459 8.82 12.15 -18.39
C LYS A 459 7.47 12.40 -19.03
N ASP A 460 7.19 13.68 -19.28
CA ASP A 460 5.95 14.16 -19.90
C ASP A 460 4.68 13.57 -19.26
N LEU A 461 4.73 13.39 -17.92
CA LEU A 461 3.58 12.88 -17.17
C LEU A 461 2.52 13.98 -17.11
N SER A 462 1.49 13.84 -17.91
CA SER A 462 0.33 14.71 -17.93
C SER A 462 -0.80 14.13 -17.11
N ILE A 463 -1.47 14.98 -16.33
CA ILE A 463 -2.61 14.63 -15.49
C ILE A 463 -3.64 15.73 -15.66
N LYS A 464 -4.92 15.39 -15.78
CA LYS A 464 -6.03 16.33 -15.75
C LYS A 464 -7.00 15.99 -14.64
N THR A 465 -7.56 17.01 -14.04
CA THR A 465 -8.73 16.94 -13.18
C THR A 465 -9.92 17.57 -13.90
N GLU A 466 -10.97 17.96 -13.20
CA GLU A 466 -12.11 18.65 -13.84
C GLU A 466 -11.76 20.08 -14.27
N GLN A 467 -10.96 20.78 -13.47
CA GLN A 467 -10.64 22.19 -13.66
C GLN A 467 -9.15 22.46 -13.90
N SER A 468 -8.28 21.50 -13.61
CA SER A 468 -6.82 21.67 -13.65
C SER A 468 -6.14 20.70 -14.61
N ASP A 469 -4.99 21.12 -15.10
CA ASP A 469 -4.06 20.28 -15.82
C ASP A 469 -2.66 20.38 -15.20
N LEU A 470 -1.96 19.28 -15.18
CA LEU A 470 -0.61 19.18 -14.61
C LEU A 470 0.29 18.44 -15.59
N LYS A 471 1.49 18.94 -15.79
CA LYS A 471 2.54 18.26 -16.54
C LYS A 471 3.81 18.22 -15.69
N LEU A 472 4.27 17.01 -15.39
CA LEU A 472 5.40 16.73 -14.52
C LEU A 472 6.55 16.12 -15.29
N ASN A 473 7.76 16.64 -15.04
CA ASN A 473 9.02 16.08 -15.49
C ASN A 473 9.99 16.06 -14.31
N GLY A 474 10.48 14.87 -13.90
CA GLY A 474 11.36 14.80 -12.73
C GLY A 474 11.57 13.40 -12.21
N ALA A 475 11.81 13.29 -10.92
CA ALA A 475 12.04 12.01 -10.25
C ALA A 475 11.30 11.90 -8.92
N PHE A 476 10.74 10.73 -8.68
CA PHE A 476 10.28 10.28 -7.38
C PHE A 476 11.40 9.50 -6.69
N ASN A 477 11.71 9.86 -5.46
CA ASN A 477 12.60 9.09 -4.61
C ASN A 477 11.76 8.27 -3.62
N ASN A 478 12.18 7.05 -3.36
CA ASN A 478 11.51 6.09 -2.49
C ASN A 478 10.05 5.79 -2.91
N LEU A 479 9.73 5.82 -4.20
CA LEU A 479 8.37 5.59 -4.70
C LEU A 479 7.83 4.24 -4.25
N LEU A 480 8.63 3.17 -4.38
CA LEU A 480 8.17 1.81 -4.06
C LEU A 480 8.02 1.61 -2.55
N GLN A 481 8.86 2.22 -1.73
CA GLN A 481 8.71 2.22 -0.26
C GLN A 481 7.45 2.97 0.16
N TYR A 482 7.15 4.11 -0.46
CA TYR A 482 5.92 4.86 -0.21
C TYR A 482 4.68 4.05 -0.58
N LEU A 483 4.67 3.44 -1.77
CA LEU A 483 3.56 2.58 -2.22
C LEU A 483 3.36 1.36 -1.33
N SER A 484 4.42 0.85 -0.69
CA SER A 484 4.36 -0.24 0.29
C SER A 484 4.02 0.22 1.71
N GLY A 485 3.85 1.53 1.95
CA GLY A 485 3.55 2.10 3.27
C GLY A 485 4.73 2.04 4.27
N THR A 486 5.96 1.86 3.79
CA THR A 486 7.16 1.70 4.63
C THR A 486 8.07 2.92 4.66
N GLY A 487 7.83 3.94 3.84
CA GLY A 487 8.66 5.14 3.76
C GLY A 487 7.94 6.37 3.27
N GLY A 488 8.61 7.52 3.34
CA GLY A 488 8.12 8.80 2.79
C GLY A 488 8.51 8.98 1.32
N LEU A 489 7.66 9.68 0.57
CA LEU A 489 7.87 9.99 -0.84
C LEU A 489 8.64 11.30 -1.01
N GLY A 490 9.71 11.26 -1.81
CA GLY A 490 10.38 12.45 -2.33
C GLY A 490 10.00 12.72 -3.79
N LEU A 491 9.74 13.96 -4.14
CA LEU A 491 9.51 14.38 -5.53
C LEU A 491 10.36 15.60 -5.85
N ILE A 492 11.19 15.48 -6.87
CA ILE A 492 12.00 16.58 -7.44
C ILE A 492 11.59 16.71 -8.90
N ALA A 493 10.86 17.78 -9.25
CA ALA A 493 10.28 17.88 -10.58
C ALA A 493 10.07 19.35 -11.02
N THR A 494 9.92 19.55 -12.33
CA THR A 494 9.25 20.72 -12.90
C THR A 494 7.76 20.41 -13.04
N LEU A 495 6.92 21.33 -12.61
CA LEU A 495 5.48 21.27 -12.82
C LEU A 495 5.07 22.44 -13.73
N GLU A 496 4.62 22.10 -14.92
CA GLU A 496 4.05 23.03 -15.89
C GLU A 496 2.53 22.86 -15.92
N SER A 497 1.77 23.97 -16.07
CA SER A 497 0.31 23.94 -16.15
C SER A 497 -0.23 25.13 -16.91
N ASP A 498 -1.24 24.88 -17.74
CA ASP A 498 -2.02 25.96 -18.36
C ASP A 498 -3.01 26.56 -17.35
N LYS A 499 -3.60 25.71 -16.49
CA LYS A 499 -4.56 26.13 -15.47
C LYS A 499 -4.51 25.21 -14.25
N ILE A 500 -4.36 25.78 -13.06
CA ILE A 500 -4.60 25.11 -11.77
C ILE A 500 -5.71 25.86 -11.04
N ASP A 501 -6.77 25.17 -10.65
CA ASP A 501 -7.82 25.65 -9.78
C ASP A 501 -7.64 25.03 -8.39
N LEU A 502 -7.11 25.80 -7.43
CA LEU A 502 -6.83 25.30 -6.09
C LEU A 502 -8.12 24.93 -5.33
N ASN A 503 -9.26 25.48 -5.72
CA ASN A 503 -10.54 25.19 -5.04
C ASN A 503 -10.92 23.72 -5.16
N GLU A 504 -10.56 23.04 -6.27
CA GLU A 504 -10.81 21.59 -6.38
C GLU A 504 -9.97 20.71 -5.43
N PHE A 505 -8.81 21.20 -4.98
CA PHE A 505 -7.92 20.46 -4.08
C PHE A 505 -8.17 20.75 -2.61
N ILE A 506 -8.67 21.97 -2.30
CA ILE A 506 -8.93 22.41 -0.92
C ILE A 506 -10.32 21.94 -0.44
N GLY A 507 -11.21 21.58 -1.36
CA GLY A 507 -12.55 21.06 -1.10
C GLY A 507 -13.50 22.12 -0.53
N GLU A 508 -14.34 22.74 -1.35
CA GLU A 508 -15.55 23.34 -0.83
C GLU A 508 -16.45 22.20 -0.31
N THR A 509 -16.66 22.17 1.01
CA THR A 509 -17.69 21.34 1.62
C THR A 509 -19.07 21.93 1.35
N ASN A 510 -19.47 21.94 0.08
CA ASN A 510 -20.82 22.28 -0.34
C ASN A 510 -21.74 21.06 -0.26
N THR A 511 -21.89 20.49 0.93
CA THR A 511 -23.01 19.61 1.25
C THR A 511 -23.64 20.08 2.55
N GLU A 512 -24.87 20.53 2.44
CA GLU A 512 -25.74 21.02 3.54
C GLU A 512 -26.07 19.95 4.62
N GLU A 513 -25.37 18.85 4.70
CA GLU A 513 -25.55 17.82 5.72
C GLU A 513 -24.30 17.72 6.60
N MET A 514 -24.38 18.36 7.80
CA MET A 514 -23.52 18.15 8.98
C MET A 514 -22.05 17.77 8.68
N ALA A 515 -21.34 18.61 7.98
CA ALA A 515 -19.90 18.40 7.80
C ALA A 515 -19.18 18.74 9.13
N VAL A 516 -18.63 17.74 9.78
CA VAL A 516 -17.64 17.98 10.82
C VAL A 516 -16.47 18.71 10.15
N PRO A 517 -16.06 19.88 10.63
CA PRO A 517 -14.94 20.62 10.05
C PRO A 517 -13.70 19.70 9.97
N VAL A 518 -13.13 19.56 8.79
CA VAL A 518 -11.92 18.77 8.59
C VAL A 518 -10.70 19.63 8.87
N LYS A 519 -9.76 19.14 9.66
CA LYS A 519 -8.49 19.83 9.91
C LYS A 519 -7.68 19.86 8.63
N PHE A 520 -7.07 21.00 8.36
CA PHE A 520 -6.10 21.11 7.27
C PHE A 520 -4.75 20.54 7.72
N GLU A 521 -4.31 19.49 7.03
CA GLU A 521 -3.04 18.82 7.33
C GLU A 521 -2.22 18.58 6.06
N LEU A 522 -1.00 19.12 6.05
CA LEU A 522 -0.02 18.76 5.04
C LEU A 522 0.59 17.38 5.36
N PRO A 523 0.81 16.51 4.37
CA PRO A 523 1.42 15.20 4.59
C PRO A 523 2.82 15.34 5.22
N ASN A 524 3.10 14.53 6.24
CA ASN A 524 4.41 14.52 6.89
C ASN A 524 5.44 13.64 6.18
N ASP A 525 4.96 12.69 5.41
CA ASP A 525 5.71 11.69 4.67
C ASP A 525 5.96 12.08 3.20
N LEU A 526 5.58 13.30 2.83
CA LEU A 526 5.77 13.86 1.50
C LEU A 526 6.83 14.98 1.51
N ASN A 527 7.89 14.78 0.72
CA ASN A 527 8.92 15.79 0.50
C ASN A 527 8.91 16.24 -0.97
N LEU A 528 8.59 17.52 -1.21
CA LEU A 528 8.52 18.09 -2.55
C LEU A 528 9.63 19.10 -2.77
N ASN A 529 10.17 19.12 -3.98
CA ASN A 529 11.00 20.20 -4.51
C ASN A 529 10.57 20.41 -5.97
N LEU A 530 9.68 21.38 -6.18
CA LEU A 530 9.03 21.63 -7.45
C LEU A 530 9.44 23.00 -7.99
N ASP A 531 9.92 23.02 -9.23
CA ASP A 531 9.96 24.26 -10.03
C ASP A 531 8.61 24.41 -10.71
N LEU A 532 7.86 25.45 -10.36
CA LEU A 532 6.50 25.72 -10.86
C LEU A 532 6.54 26.71 -12.02
N ASP A 533 5.75 26.41 -13.06
CA ASP A 533 5.45 27.32 -14.17
C ASP A 533 3.96 27.14 -14.53
N ILE A 534 3.11 28.05 -14.02
CA ILE A 534 1.65 27.98 -14.12
C ILE A 534 1.14 29.20 -14.85
N THR A 535 0.48 29.00 -15.99
CA THR A 535 -0.08 30.11 -16.78
C THR A 535 -1.22 30.79 -16.04
N ASN A 536 -2.17 30.01 -15.48
CA ASN A 536 -3.29 30.52 -14.70
C ASN A 536 -3.47 29.71 -13.42
N LEU A 537 -3.34 30.37 -12.27
CA LEU A 537 -3.66 29.82 -10.96
C LEU A 537 -4.91 30.51 -10.43
N ILE A 538 -5.90 29.73 -10.03
CA ILE A 538 -7.15 30.22 -9.43
C ILE A 538 -7.21 29.80 -7.97
N TRP A 539 -7.52 30.74 -7.09
CA TRP A 539 -7.77 30.49 -5.67
C TRP A 539 -8.93 31.35 -5.19
N ASP A 540 -9.95 30.75 -4.63
CA ASP A 540 -11.24 31.36 -4.37
C ASP A 540 -11.80 31.99 -5.66
N ASN A 541 -11.96 33.31 -5.69
CA ASN A 541 -12.36 34.07 -6.89
C ASN A 541 -11.20 34.86 -7.50
N HIS A 542 -9.96 34.62 -7.08
CA HIS A 542 -8.78 35.36 -7.50
C HIS A 542 -8.03 34.62 -8.62
N GLU A 543 -7.63 35.35 -9.65
CA GLU A 543 -6.85 34.82 -10.77
C GLU A 543 -5.42 35.37 -10.73
N PHE A 544 -4.43 34.47 -10.71
CA PHE A 544 -3.01 34.78 -10.77
C PHE A 544 -2.43 34.24 -12.06
N LYS A 545 -1.75 35.09 -12.83
CA LYS A 545 -1.20 34.72 -14.16
C LYS A 545 0.31 34.63 -14.13
N ASN A 546 0.83 33.73 -14.98
CA ASN A 546 2.28 33.52 -15.16
C ASN A 546 2.99 33.30 -13.81
N VAL A 547 2.45 32.38 -13.01
CA VAL A 547 2.98 32.06 -11.68
C VAL A 547 4.20 31.19 -11.83
N THR A 548 5.34 31.70 -11.39
CA THR A 548 6.59 30.94 -11.30
C THR A 548 7.08 30.94 -9.87
N SER A 549 7.57 29.78 -9.40
CA SER A 549 8.12 29.65 -8.06
C SER A 549 8.93 28.37 -7.93
N ASN A 550 9.75 28.30 -6.91
CA ASN A 550 10.33 27.06 -6.44
C ASN A 550 9.68 26.69 -5.10
N LEU A 551 8.87 25.62 -5.11
CA LEU A 551 8.14 25.13 -3.96
C LEU A 551 8.88 23.97 -3.30
N ILE A 552 9.17 24.09 -2.02
CA ILE A 552 9.74 23.03 -1.19
C ILE A 552 8.73 22.72 -0.08
N LEU A 553 8.35 21.44 0.03
CA LEU A 553 7.56 20.90 1.13
C LEU A 553 8.40 19.86 1.88
N VAL A 554 8.67 20.09 3.15
CA VAL A 554 9.37 19.17 4.04
C VAL A 554 8.80 19.31 5.45
N ASN A 555 8.52 18.18 6.11
CA ASN A 555 8.02 18.20 7.50
C ASN A 555 6.81 19.11 7.69
N ARG A 556 5.82 19.07 6.80
CA ARG A 556 4.61 19.90 6.82
C ARG A 556 4.87 21.41 6.68
N LYS A 557 6.03 21.78 6.19
CA LYS A 557 6.40 23.17 5.95
C LYS A 557 6.59 23.39 4.46
N ALA A 558 5.72 24.20 3.87
CA ALA A 558 5.75 24.54 2.45
C ALA A 558 6.36 25.92 2.27
N THR A 559 7.45 26.01 1.53
CA THR A 559 8.15 27.27 1.22
C THR A 559 8.14 27.49 -0.29
N ALA A 560 7.47 28.53 -0.74
CA ALA A 560 7.50 29.02 -2.11
C ALA A 560 8.50 30.18 -2.20
N SER A 561 9.65 29.92 -2.78
CA SER A 561 10.70 30.93 -2.99
C SER A 561 10.72 31.43 -4.43
N ASN A 562 11.27 32.62 -4.67
CA ASN A 562 11.32 33.24 -5.99
C ASN A 562 9.94 33.34 -6.67
N VAL A 563 8.90 33.56 -5.86
CA VAL A 563 7.54 33.75 -6.38
C VAL A 563 7.51 34.92 -7.32
N SER A 564 6.96 34.74 -8.49
CA SER A 564 6.65 35.83 -9.44
C SER A 564 5.31 35.54 -10.08
N LEU A 565 4.39 36.48 -10.04
CA LEU A 565 3.06 36.35 -10.62
C LEU A 565 2.51 37.71 -11.09
N ASN A 566 1.54 37.66 -11.97
CA ASN A 566 0.79 38.81 -12.40
C ASN A 566 -0.64 38.76 -11.86
N THR A 567 -1.10 39.83 -11.25
CA THR A 567 -2.47 39.95 -10.74
C THR A 567 -2.89 41.41 -10.75
N ILE A 568 -4.16 41.71 -10.87
CA ILE A 568 -4.75 43.06 -10.77
C ILE A 568 -3.99 44.10 -11.63
N GLY A 569 -3.55 43.68 -12.84
CA GLY A 569 -2.83 44.55 -13.78
C GLY A 569 -1.37 44.83 -13.44
N GLY A 570 -0.84 44.29 -12.35
CA GLY A 570 0.54 44.45 -11.89
C GLY A 570 1.27 43.14 -11.71
N THR A 571 2.43 43.22 -11.09
CA THR A 571 3.31 42.06 -10.81
C THR A 571 3.58 41.97 -9.31
N VAL A 572 3.58 40.75 -8.74
CA VAL A 572 3.99 40.46 -7.37
C VAL A 572 5.17 39.51 -7.40
N LYS A 573 6.18 39.78 -6.57
CA LYS A 573 7.40 38.96 -6.41
C LYS A 573 7.78 38.84 -4.96
N GLY A 574 8.31 37.68 -4.58
CA GLY A 574 8.81 37.46 -3.22
C GLY A 574 8.87 35.99 -2.83
N TRP A 575 8.51 35.72 -1.58
CA TRP A 575 8.42 34.37 -1.06
C TRP A 575 7.24 34.25 -0.09
N VAL A 576 6.75 33.03 0.05
CA VAL A 576 5.67 32.62 0.95
C VAL A 576 6.04 31.35 1.65
N LEU A 577 5.81 31.27 2.95
CA LEU A 577 5.98 30.11 3.79
C LEU A 577 4.64 29.74 4.43
N LEU A 578 4.26 28.49 4.37
CA LEU A 578 3.16 27.91 5.15
C LEU A 578 3.73 26.87 6.11
N ASP A 579 3.58 27.10 7.41
CA ASP A 579 3.97 26.15 8.46
C ASP A 579 2.71 25.53 9.07
N ASN A 580 2.52 24.23 8.84
CA ASN A 580 1.36 23.48 9.33
C ASN A 580 1.69 22.82 10.67
N LEU A 581 1.25 23.41 11.75
CA LEU A 581 1.51 22.96 13.14
C LEU A 581 0.45 21.97 13.65
N VAL A 582 -0.35 21.43 12.75
CA VAL A 582 -1.44 20.47 13.01
C VAL A 582 -2.44 20.98 14.05
N ASP A 583 -2.35 20.52 15.30
CA ASP A 583 -3.30 20.88 16.36
C ASP A 583 -3.17 22.34 16.82
N ALA A 584 -2.04 22.98 16.61
CA ALA A 584 -1.83 24.39 16.92
C ALA A 584 -2.28 25.34 15.81
N GLY A 585 -2.69 24.83 14.65
CA GLY A 585 -3.15 25.59 13.49
C GLY A 585 -2.06 25.79 12.44
N ASN A 586 -2.20 26.85 11.64
CA ASN A 586 -1.30 27.13 10.53
C ASN A 586 -0.74 28.55 10.64
N VAL A 587 0.47 28.73 10.13
CA VAL A 587 1.11 30.06 10.08
C VAL A 587 1.53 30.32 8.63
N ILE A 588 1.12 31.47 8.08
CA ILE A 588 1.61 31.97 6.80
C ILE A 588 2.51 33.16 7.07
N GLU A 589 3.73 33.09 6.58
CA GLU A 589 4.71 34.17 6.57
C GLU A 589 5.06 34.51 5.12
N SER A 590 5.13 35.78 4.78
CA SER A 590 5.51 36.18 3.43
C SER A 590 6.19 37.54 3.39
N LYS A 591 7.06 37.70 2.38
CA LYS A 591 7.60 39.01 2.00
C LYS A 591 7.42 39.16 0.50
N LEU A 592 6.56 40.13 0.14
CA LEU A 592 6.16 40.33 -1.24
C LEU A 592 6.45 41.76 -1.67
N ASN A 593 6.95 41.95 -2.87
CA ASN A 593 7.09 43.22 -3.56
C ASN A 593 6.08 43.28 -4.68
N PHE A 594 5.32 44.33 -4.76
CA PHE A 594 4.31 44.52 -5.80
C PHE A 594 4.59 45.76 -6.62
N SER A 595 4.28 45.72 -7.90
CA SER A 595 4.54 46.79 -8.86
C SER A 595 3.36 46.96 -9.80
N ASN A 596 2.97 48.18 -10.06
CA ASN A 596 1.92 48.56 -10.99
C ASN A 596 0.54 47.93 -10.69
N ILE A 597 0.22 47.68 -9.43
CA ILE A 597 -1.08 47.14 -9.02
C ILE A 597 -2.15 48.21 -9.23
N ASN A 598 -3.25 47.84 -9.90
CA ASN A 598 -4.41 48.71 -10.01
C ASN A 598 -5.13 48.77 -8.67
N VAL A 599 -5.04 49.91 -7.96
CA VAL A 599 -5.60 50.05 -6.62
C VAL A 599 -7.12 49.85 -6.60
N LYS A 600 -7.85 50.42 -7.56
CA LYS A 600 -9.30 50.18 -7.68
C LYS A 600 -9.62 48.72 -7.87
N GLY A 601 -8.92 48.04 -8.80
CA GLY A 601 -9.05 46.61 -9.03
C GLY A 601 -8.76 45.78 -7.79
N LEU A 602 -7.76 46.15 -6.98
CA LEU A 602 -7.44 45.51 -5.71
C LEU A 602 -8.62 45.55 -4.74
N PHE A 603 -9.23 46.72 -4.56
CA PHE A 603 -10.40 46.86 -3.68
C PHE A 603 -11.61 46.09 -4.21
N THR A 604 -11.84 46.09 -5.52
CA THR A 604 -12.96 45.36 -6.14
C THR A 604 -12.77 43.84 -5.95
N GLU A 605 -11.59 43.30 -6.25
CA GLU A 605 -11.31 41.87 -6.23
C GLU A 605 -11.30 41.29 -4.81
N TRP A 606 -10.82 42.09 -3.84
CA TRP A 606 -10.81 41.74 -2.42
C TRP A 606 -12.05 42.23 -1.66
N LYS A 607 -13.18 42.48 -2.33
CA LYS A 607 -14.47 42.86 -1.73
C LYS A 607 -14.34 44.03 -0.73
N ASN A 608 -13.50 45.01 -1.06
CA ASN A 608 -13.15 46.17 -0.24
C ASN A 608 -12.55 45.78 1.13
N PHE A 609 -11.92 44.60 1.27
CA PHE A 609 -11.38 44.08 2.53
C PHE A 609 -12.41 43.98 3.64
N ASP A 610 -13.67 43.69 3.31
CA ASP A 610 -14.84 43.60 4.18
C ASP A 610 -15.07 44.91 5.01
N GLN A 611 -14.64 46.07 4.50
CA GLN A 611 -14.86 47.38 5.12
C GLN A 611 -15.62 48.31 4.17
N GLU A 612 -16.33 49.30 4.75
CA GLU A 612 -17.20 50.24 4.01
C GLU A 612 -16.62 51.67 3.90
N SER A 613 -15.55 51.92 4.62
CA SER A 613 -14.98 53.29 4.74
C SER A 613 -14.33 53.78 3.44
N ILE A 614 -13.50 52.94 2.83
CA ILE A 614 -12.86 53.24 1.54
C ILE A 614 -13.13 52.03 0.62
N THR A 615 -13.94 52.24 -0.37
CA THR A 615 -14.32 51.18 -1.32
C THR A 615 -13.68 51.42 -2.68
N ASP A 616 -13.83 50.45 -3.59
CA ASP A 616 -13.42 50.55 -5.00
C ASP A 616 -14.03 51.76 -5.74
N LYS A 617 -15.13 52.32 -5.24
CA LYS A 617 -15.73 53.55 -5.78
C LYS A 617 -14.98 54.82 -5.38
N HIS A 618 -14.34 54.74 -4.23
CA HIS A 618 -13.69 55.87 -3.62
C HIS A 618 -12.23 56.05 -4.01
N ILE A 619 -11.52 54.98 -4.33
CA ILE A 619 -10.06 55.03 -4.55
C ILE A 619 -9.65 54.52 -5.94
N SER A 620 -8.72 55.22 -6.55
CA SER A 620 -8.04 54.74 -7.78
C SER A 620 -6.58 55.14 -7.77
N GLY A 621 -5.81 54.57 -8.68
CA GLY A 621 -4.38 54.83 -8.84
C GLY A 621 -3.58 53.54 -9.15
N THR A 622 -2.27 53.72 -9.19
CA THR A 622 -1.32 52.62 -9.45
C THR A 622 -0.43 52.47 -8.21
N GLY A 623 -0.50 51.27 -7.57
CA GLY A 623 0.22 50.94 -6.35
C GLY A 623 1.54 50.23 -6.64
N ASN A 624 2.61 50.61 -5.94
CA ASN A 624 3.89 49.93 -5.86
C ASN A 624 4.28 49.83 -4.39
N GLY A 625 5.04 48.81 -4.03
CA GLY A 625 5.49 48.67 -2.65
C GLY A 625 5.92 47.27 -2.25
N SER A 626 5.96 47.06 -0.94
CA SER A 626 6.24 45.76 -0.35
C SER A 626 5.33 45.50 0.84
N ILE A 627 5.09 44.24 1.11
CA ILE A 627 4.34 43.80 2.29
C ILE A 627 5.11 42.64 2.95
N ASP A 628 5.36 42.80 4.25
CA ASP A 628 5.82 41.71 5.13
C ASP A 628 4.60 41.29 5.93
N LEU A 629 4.18 40.01 5.83
CA LEU A 629 2.90 39.51 6.33
C LEU A 629 3.12 38.27 7.19
N LEU A 630 2.45 38.23 8.34
CA LEU A 630 2.36 37.09 9.24
C LEU A 630 0.91 36.88 9.64
N LEU A 631 0.36 35.72 9.23
CA LEU A 631 -1.02 35.34 9.49
C LEU A 631 -1.07 34.04 10.29
N PHE A 632 -1.97 33.98 11.24
CA PHE A 632 -2.24 32.79 12.03
C PHE A 632 -3.64 32.29 11.74
N PHE A 633 -3.74 30.98 11.55
CA PHE A 633 -4.98 30.28 11.30
C PHE A 633 -5.19 29.20 12.35
N ASN A 634 -6.43 28.92 12.66
CA ASN A 634 -6.79 27.77 13.49
C ASN A 634 -6.55 26.46 12.72
N PRO A 635 -6.71 25.26 13.33
CA PRO A 635 -6.52 23.99 12.64
C PRO A 635 -7.44 23.75 11.42
N TYR A 636 -8.54 24.51 11.31
CA TYR A 636 -9.51 24.43 10.21
C TYR A 636 -9.28 25.50 9.14
N PHE A 637 -8.10 26.12 9.15
CA PHE A 637 -7.68 27.16 8.20
C PHE A 637 -8.52 28.45 8.23
N SER A 638 -9.16 28.78 9.37
CA SER A 638 -9.81 30.08 9.59
C SER A 638 -8.82 31.04 10.22
N ILE A 639 -8.77 32.27 9.71
CA ILE A 639 -7.84 33.32 10.17
C ILE A 639 -8.14 33.74 11.61
N ILE A 640 -7.09 34.04 12.38
CA ILE A 640 -7.19 34.57 13.74
C ILE A 640 -6.87 36.06 13.65
N GLU A 641 -7.91 36.91 13.59
CA GLU A 641 -7.78 38.35 13.34
C GLU A 641 -6.90 39.09 14.37
N GLU A 642 -6.94 38.66 15.63
CA GLU A 642 -6.13 39.24 16.71
C GLU A 642 -4.62 39.02 16.52
N LYS A 643 -4.26 38.08 15.63
CA LYS A 643 -2.88 37.70 15.34
C LYS A 643 -2.44 38.07 13.93
N ILE A 644 -3.14 38.99 13.28
CA ILE A 644 -2.69 39.51 11.98
C ILE A 644 -1.58 40.53 12.23
N TYR A 645 -0.45 40.32 11.59
CA TYR A 645 0.65 41.27 11.51
C TYR A 645 0.98 41.57 10.06
N ALA A 646 0.93 42.86 9.67
CA ALA A 646 1.39 43.26 8.33
C ALA A 646 2.12 44.60 8.42
N LEU A 647 3.24 44.68 7.72
CA LEU A 647 3.95 45.92 7.48
C LEU A 647 3.99 46.18 5.99
N THR A 648 3.24 47.19 5.53
CA THR A 648 3.12 47.49 4.10
C THR A 648 3.77 48.85 3.83
N SER A 649 4.81 48.84 3.00
CA SER A 649 5.35 50.04 2.40
C SER A 649 4.66 50.26 1.05
N ILE A 650 3.90 51.35 0.89
CA ILE A 650 3.09 51.56 -0.30
C ILE A 650 3.39 52.94 -0.91
N GLU A 651 3.47 53.00 -2.23
CA GLU A 651 3.50 54.19 -3.06
C GLU A 651 2.36 54.10 -4.07
N ILE A 652 1.39 55.00 -4.00
CA ILE A 652 0.29 55.11 -4.98
C ILE A 652 0.57 56.29 -5.90
N LYS A 653 0.64 56.08 -7.19
CA LYS A 653 0.85 57.10 -8.23
C LYS A 653 -0.46 57.39 -8.96
N ASN A 654 -0.62 58.66 -9.36
CA ASN A 654 -1.79 59.13 -10.10
C ASN A 654 -3.10 58.69 -9.41
N GLY A 655 -3.15 58.89 -8.10
CA GLY A 655 -4.26 58.44 -7.26
C GLY A 655 -5.39 59.49 -7.21
N GLU A 656 -6.62 58.98 -7.07
CA GLU A 656 -7.79 59.78 -6.81
C GLU A 656 -8.57 59.22 -5.63
N LEU A 657 -9.09 60.09 -4.77
CA LEU A 657 -10.09 59.78 -3.76
C LEU A 657 -11.36 60.54 -4.10
N ASN A 658 -12.43 59.81 -4.34
CA ASN A 658 -13.70 60.36 -4.81
C ASN A 658 -14.80 60.10 -3.79
N GLU A 659 -15.62 61.11 -3.55
CA GLU A 659 -16.88 61.08 -2.79
C GLU A 659 -16.80 60.40 -1.40
N LEU A 660 -15.67 60.50 -0.71
CA LEU A 660 -15.52 59.99 0.65
C LEU A 660 -16.42 60.78 1.62
N GLU A 661 -17.33 60.09 2.31
CA GLU A 661 -18.24 60.68 3.30
C GLU A 661 -17.48 61.39 4.41
N THR A 662 -16.35 60.86 4.82
CA THR A 662 -15.46 61.49 5.83
C THR A 662 -15.05 62.91 5.44
N MET A 663 -14.82 63.17 4.14
CA MET A 663 -14.47 64.53 3.65
C MET A 663 -15.66 65.49 3.74
N ARG A 664 -16.88 65.03 3.57
CA ARG A 664 -18.10 65.80 3.77
C ARG A 664 -18.28 66.14 5.26
N LEU A 665 -18.11 65.17 6.15
CA LEU A 665 -18.19 65.33 7.60
C LEU A 665 -17.16 66.36 8.11
N ILE A 666 -15.96 66.41 7.56
CA ILE A 666 -14.95 67.43 7.86
C ILE A 666 -15.45 68.82 7.50
N THR A 667 -16.02 69.01 6.32
CA THR A 667 -16.53 70.32 5.87
C THR A 667 -17.78 70.73 6.64
N ASP A 668 -18.66 69.82 7.01
CA ASP A 668 -19.80 70.10 7.90
C ASP A 668 -19.39 70.54 9.29
N TYR A 669 -18.35 69.89 9.87
CA TYR A 669 -17.75 70.35 11.13
C TYR A 669 -17.17 71.74 10.96
N MET A 670 -16.49 72.08 9.89
CA MET A 670 -15.94 73.38 9.59
C MET A 670 -17.06 74.41 9.48
N ARG A 671 -18.22 74.08 8.91
CA ARG A 671 -19.43 74.99 8.85
C ARG A 671 -20.08 75.18 10.18
N SER A 672 -20.07 74.22 11.06
CA SER A 672 -20.68 74.26 12.40
C SER A 672 -19.80 74.95 13.41
N ASN A 673 -18.50 74.97 13.29
CA ASN A 673 -17.55 75.57 14.20
C ASN A 673 -17.45 77.07 13.95
N ASN A 674 -17.87 77.93 14.96
CA ASN A 674 -17.97 79.33 14.80
C ASN A 674 -16.65 80.03 14.42
N ALA A 675 -15.51 79.56 14.86
CA ALA A 675 -14.19 80.12 14.57
C ALA A 675 -13.81 79.82 13.11
N LEU A 676 -13.98 78.56 12.68
CA LEU A 676 -13.68 78.17 11.33
C LEU A 676 -14.66 78.73 10.30
N LYS A 677 -15.94 78.87 10.64
CA LYS A 677 -16.97 79.46 9.81
C LYS A 677 -16.67 80.92 9.54
N LEU A 678 -16.26 81.68 10.53
CA LEU A 678 -15.93 83.08 10.38
C LEU A 678 -14.72 83.34 9.46
N MET A 679 -13.78 82.41 9.49
CA MET A 679 -12.55 82.44 8.71
C MET A 679 -12.74 81.96 7.22
N LEU A 680 -13.68 81.05 6.95
CA LEU A 680 -13.86 80.38 5.67
C LEU A 680 -15.04 80.80 4.82
N ASN A 681 -15.96 81.59 5.30
CA ASN A 681 -17.34 81.96 4.96
C ASN A 681 -17.70 81.97 3.44
N LYS A 682 -16.78 82.20 2.49
CA LYS A 682 -17.03 82.21 1.03
C LYS A 682 -16.31 81.18 0.25
N HIS A 683 -15.52 80.32 0.86
CA HIS A 683 -14.64 79.37 0.14
C HIS A 683 -14.93 77.94 0.47
N ILE A 684 -15.79 77.64 1.43
CA ILE A 684 -16.00 76.27 1.94
C ILE A 684 -16.66 75.36 0.90
N ASP A 685 -17.58 75.88 0.10
CA ASP A 685 -18.27 75.08 -0.89
C ASP A 685 -17.34 74.63 -2.06
N LYS A 686 -16.49 75.58 -2.52
CA LYS A 686 -15.43 75.25 -3.49
C LYS A 686 -14.36 74.28 -2.93
N PHE A 687 -14.13 74.40 -1.63
CA PHE A 687 -13.20 73.50 -0.97
C PHE A 687 -13.78 72.08 -0.81
N GLU A 688 -15.06 71.97 -0.43
CA GLU A 688 -15.81 70.72 -0.38
C GLU A 688 -15.78 70.03 -1.74
N ASP A 689 -16.14 70.75 -2.82
CA ASP A 689 -16.13 70.18 -4.17
C ASP A 689 -14.75 69.57 -4.55
N LYS A 690 -13.66 70.21 -4.14
CA LYS A 690 -12.31 69.69 -4.38
C LYS A 690 -11.90 68.58 -3.44
N LEU A 691 -12.36 68.57 -2.19
CA LEU A 691 -12.15 67.46 -1.25
C LEU A 691 -12.90 66.21 -1.68
N LEU A 692 -14.09 66.38 -2.29
CA LEU A 692 -14.84 65.25 -2.81
C LEU A 692 -14.21 64.62 -4.09
N HIS A 693 -13.31 65.35 -4.77
CA HIS A 693 -12.57 64.89 -5.94
C HIS A 693 -11.07 65.12 -5.79
N LEU A 694 -10.49 64.45 -4.82
CA LEU A 694 -9.11 64.66 -4.36
C LEU A 694 -8.13 63.86 -5.24
N LYS A 695 -7.27 64.58 -5.97
CA LYS A 695 -6.23 64.01 -6.85
C LYS A 695 -4.85 64.28 -6.30
N PHE A 696 -4.02 63.27 -6.32
CA PHE A 696 -2.63 63.36 -5.87
C PHE A 696 -1.69 62.64 -6.85
N ALA A 697 -0.50 63.22 -7.07
CA ALA A 697 0.49 62.62 -7.96
C ALA A 697 1.13 61.37 -7.34
N THR A 698 1.48 61.47 -6.07
CA THR A 698 2.10 60.37 -5.32
C THR A 698 1.67 60.42 -3.86
N LEU A 699 1.27 59.29 -3.33
CA LEU A 699 1.04 59.01 -1.94
C LEU A 699 1.97 57.90 -1.48
N SER A 700 2.87 58.16 -0.52
CA SER A 700 3.79 57.14 0.01
C SER A 700 3.67 57.06 1.49
N ASN A 701 3.54 55.86 2.04
CA ASN A 701 3.53 55.60 3.47
C ASN A 701 3.94 54.16 3.80
N THR A 702 4.19 53.93 5.09
CA THR A 702 4.35 52.59 5.67
C THR A 702 3.19 52.35 6.62
N ILE A 703 2.31 51.42 6.28
CA ILE A 703 1.11 51.09 7.07
C ILE A 703 1.43 49.84 7.87
N GLU A 704 1.12 49.82 9.15
CA GLU A 704 1.24 48.67 10.02
C GLU A 704 -0.14 48.17 10.42
N ILE A 705 -0.35 46.88 10.36
CA ILE A 705 -1.54 46.18 10.89
C ILE A 705 -1.10 45.32 12.06
N LYS A 706 -1.67 45.59 13.23
CA LYS A 706 -1.39 44.84 14.47
C LYS A 706 -2.54 45.01 15.47
N ASP A 707 -2.81 43.94 16.26
CA ASP A 707 -3.83 44.00 17.33
C ASP A 707 -5.20 44.48 16.82
N ARG A 708 -5.63 44.03 15.63
CA ARG A 708 -6.86 44.46 14.94
C ARG A 708 -6.92 45.96 14.62
N LYS A 709 -5.79 46.63 14.53
CA LYS A 709 -5.66 48.04 14.19
C LYS A 709 -4.74 48.26 13.01
N ILE A 710 -5.12 49.17 12.14
CA ILE A 710 -4.35 49.68 11.02
C ILE A 710 -3.75 51.01 11.46
N TYR A 711 -2.46 51.08 11.65
CA TYR A 711 -1.73 52.28 12.03
C TYR A 711 -1.20 52.98 10.79
N ILE A 712 -1.55 54.24 10.65
CA ILE A 712 -1.11 55.13 9.60
C ILE A 712 -0.15 56.14 10.20
N PRO A 713 1.18 55.99 10.02
CA PRO A 713 2.13 56.98 10.52
C PRO A 713 2.00 58.30 9.74
N LYS A 714 2.62 59.32 10.28
CA LYS A 714 2.56 60.64 9.75
C LYS A 714 2.91 60.70 8.27
N MET A 715 1.98 61.10 7.42
CA MET A 715 2.19 61.26 5.97
C MET A 715 1.72 62.63 5.49
N LEU A 716 2.40 63.18 4.48
CA LEU A 716 2.02 64.38 3.81
C LEU A 716 1.36 64.06 2.45
N ILE A 717 0.07 64.32 2.34
CA ILE A 717 -0.72 64.19 1.12
C ILE A 717 -0.72 65.50 0.39
N LYS A 718 -0.04 65.58 -0.75
CA LYS A 718 -0.07 66.76 -1.64
C LYS A 718 -1.13 66.51 -2.69
N SER A 719 -2.20 67.29 -2.69
CA SER A 719 -3.33 67.11 -3.57
C SER A 719 -3.69 68.40 -4.35
N ASN A 720 -4.63 68.28 -5.27
CA ASN A 720 -5.20 69.37 -6.01
C ASN A 720 -6.05 70.35 -5.13
N ALA A 721 -6.42 69.90 -3.94
CA ALA A 721 -7.21 70.70 -3.00
C ALA A 721 -6.30 71.43 -2.00
N LEU A 722 -5.44 70.68 -1.32
CA LEU A 722 -4.52 71.21 -0.29
C LEU A 722 -3.44 70.15 0.04
N SER A 723 -2.44 70.59 0.80
CA SER A 723 -1.49 69.70 1.45
C SER A 723 -1.97 69.38 2.88
N VAL A 724 -2.21 68.07 3.14
CA VAL A 724 -2.68 67.59 4.45
C VAL A 724 -1.61 66.67 5.03
N GLU A 725 -1.22 66.90 6.27
CA GLU A 725 -0.55 65.89 7.07
C GLU A 725 -1.65 65.08 7.78
N LEU A 726 -1.55 63.74 7.65
CA LEU A 726 -2.49 62.80 8.25
C LEU A 726 -1.70 61.76 9.01
N PHE A 727 -2.16 61.34 10.20
CA PHE A 727 -1.71 60.15 10.93
C PHE A 727 -2.83 59.67 11.88
N GLY A 728 -2.74 58.40 12.31
CA GLY A 728 -3.73 57.88 13.24
C GLY A 728 -3.85 56.35 13.11
N TRP A 729 -4.99 55.85 13.53
CA TRP A 729 -5.32 54.45 13.43
C TRP A 729 -6.81 54.21 13.14
N HIS A 730 -7.08 53.02 12.60
CA HIS A 730 -8.42 52.52 12.36
C HIS A 730 -8.45 51.07 12.82
N ASP A 731 -9.42 50.66 13.63
CA ASP A 731 -9.58 49.28 14.04
C ASP A 731 -10.56 48.52 13.15
N PHE A 732 -10.57 47.19 13.27
CA PHE A 732 -11.45 46.31 12.47
C PHE A 732 -12.94 46.45 12.88
N ASP A 733 -13.23 47.08 14.01
CA ASP A 733 -14.58 47.41 14.51
C ASP A 733 -15.07 48.80 14.04
N ASN A 734 -14.38 49.39 13.03
CA ASN A 734 -14.66 50.70 12.45
C ASN A 734 -14.56 51.88 13.42
N ASN A 735 -13.77 51.78 14.49
CA ASN A 735 -13.41 52.96 15.28
C ASN A 735 -12.14 53.58 14.72
N VAL A 736 -12.09 54.90 14.74
CA VAL A 736 -10.97 55.68 14.21
C VAL A 736 -10.44 56.67 15.20
N GLU A 737 -9.16 56.98 15.10
CA GLU A 737 -8.54 58.18 15.64
C GLU A 737 -7.55 58.71 14.62
N TYR A 738 -7.96 59.78 13.94
CA TYR A 738 -7.15 60.43 12.91
C TYR A 738 -6.85 61.88 13.30
N HIS A 739 -5.64 62.33 13.06
CA HIS A 739 -5.15 63.65 13.23
C HIS A 739 -4.84 64.25 11.88
N PHE A 740 -5.41 65.41 11.58
CA PHE A 740 -5.23 66.15 10.34
C PHE A 740 -4.59 67.49 10.64
N SER A 741 -3.61 67.88 9.87
CA SER A 741 -3.13 69.24 9.91
C SER A 741 -2.94 69.78 8.50
N PHE A 742 -3.43 71.01 8.26
CA PHE A 742 -3.32 71.64 6.96
C PHE A 742 -3.22 73.16 7.16
N ARG A 743 -2.71 73.93 6.17
CA ARG A 743 -2.54 75.33 6.22
C ARG A 743 -3.78 76.07 5.80
N PHE A 744 -4.18 77.05 6.62
CA PHE A 744 -5.37 77.86 6.35
C PHE A 744 -5.31 78.65 5.04
N ARG A 745 -4.14 79.13 4.60
CA ARG A 745 -3.97 79.84 3.34
C ARG A 745 -4.31 78.94 2.14
N ASP A 746 -4.08 77.62 2.20
CA ASP A 746 -4.35 76.66 1.12
C ASP A 746 -5.86 76.59 0.87
N LEU A 747 -6.70 76.89 1.84
CA LEU A 747 -8.13 77.00 1.68
C LEU A 747 -8.58 78.24 0.93
N LYS A 748 -7.78 79.38 1.00
CA LYS A 748 -8.09 80.66 0.37
C LYS A 748 -7.52 80.79 -1.05
N SER A 749 -6.31 80.29 -1.30
CA SER A 749 -5.61 80.44 -2.57
C SER A 749 -5.56 79.06 -3.21
N ILE A 750 -6.66 78.69 -3.95
CA ILE A 750 -6.68 77.48 -4.69
C ILE A 750 -6.12 77.78 -6.08
N PRO A 751 -4.93 77.31 -6.46
CA PRO A 751 -4.38 77.55 -7.80
C PRO A 751 -5.25 76.89 -8.84
N GLU A 752 -5.59 77.63 -9.89
CA GLU A 752 -6.39 77.11 -11.01
C GLU A 752 -5.61 76.08 -11.89
N TYR A 753 -4.29 76.07 -11.74
CA TYR A 753 -3.39 75.16 -12.46
C TYR A 753 -2.26 74.69 -11.53
N THR A 754 -2.32 73.47 -11.13
CA THR A 754 -1.12 72.75 -10.69
C THR A 754 -0.96 71.49 -11.55
N GLU A 755 0.13 71.46 -12.33
CA GLU A 755 0.77 70.22 -12.65
C GLU A 755 1.03 69.49 -11.32
N PHE A 756 0.56 68.26 -11.21
CA PHE A 756 0.62 67.51 -9.98
C PHE A 756 2.02 67.57 -9.37
N GLY A 757 2.20 68.26 -8.25
CA GLY A 757 3.37 68.09 -7.42
C GLY A 757 4.28 69.25 -7.05
N LYS A 758 3.96 70.51 -7.34
CA LYS A 758 4.74 71.64 -6.84
C LYS A 758 3.87 72.64 -6.05
N ILE A 759 3.53 72.30 -4.81
CA ILE A 759 3.37 73.30 -3.79
C ILE A 759 4.61 73.20 -2.92
N GLU A 760 5.58 74.08 -3.15
CA GLU A 760 6.70 74.26 -2.22
C GLU A 760 6.14 74.90 -0.94
N ASP A 761 6.24 74.18 0.20
CA ASP A 761 5.88 74.68 1.47
C ASP A 761 6.89 75.76 1.90
N ASP A 762 6.49 77.00 1.85
CA ASP A 762 7.31 78.16 2.29
C ASP A 762 7.35 78.36 3.80
N GLY A 763 6.75 77.38 4.54
CA GLY A 763 6.70 77.45 6.01
C GLY A 763 5.77 78.55 6.61
N LEU A 764 5.03 79.32 5.79
CA LEU A 764 4.20 80.50 6.27
C LEU A 764 2.71 80.10 6.32
N GLY A 765 2.02 80.56 7.31
CA GLY A 765 0.56 80.49 7.47
C GLY A 765 0.11 79.73 8.73
N ILE A 766 -1.17 80.02 9.17
CA ILE A 766 -1.78 79.37 10.32
C ILE A 766 -2.07 77.92 9.97
N ILE A 767 -1.62 77.00 10.78
CA ILE A 767 -1.92 75.55 10.65
C ILE A 767 -3.20 75.27 11.45
N ILE A 768 -4.13 74.56 10.84
CA ILE A 768 -5.33 74.04 11.47
C ILE A 768 -5.07 72.62 11.83
N TYR A 769 -5.30 72.23 13.04
CA TYR A 769 -5.21 70.89 13.59
C TYR A 769 -6.60 70.37 13.90
N LEU A 770 -6.99 69.23 13.33
CA LEU A 770 -8.26 68.59 13.62
C LEU A 770 -7.99 67.14 14.04
N THR A 771 -8.79 66.71 15.02
CA THR A 771 -8.92 65.30 15.36
C THR A 771 -10.28 64.78 14.92
N MET A 772 -10.31 63.57 14.46
CA MET A 772 -11.50 62.77 14.19
C MET A 772 -11.40 61.48 15.03
N SER A 773 -12.37 61.23 15.90
CA SER A 773 -12.34 60.07 16.79
C SER A 773 -13.71 59.42 17.00
N GLY A 774 -13.76 58.15 17.29
CA GLY A 774 -14.98 57.40 17.54
C GLY A 774 -15.40 56.53 16.35
N PRO A 775 -16.66 56.07 16.30
CA PRO A 775 -17.16 55.24 15.17
C PRO A 775 -17.10 56.03 13.85
N LEU A 776 -16.63 55.39 12.79
CA LEU A 776 -16.40 56.02 11.49
C LEU A 776 -17.68 56.57 10.82
N ASP A 777 -18.84 55.97 11.09
CA ASP A 777 -20.16 56.39 10.63
C ASP A 777 -20.70 57.63 11.36
N ASN A 778 -20.21 57.94 12.54
CA ASN A 778 -20.58 59.13 13.33
C ASN A 778 -19.38 59.64 14.16
N PRO A 779 -18.31 60.09 13.51
CA PRO A 779 -17.09 60.51 14.19
C PRO A 779 -17.27 61.86 14.89
N THR A 780 -16.55 62.05 15.99
CA THR A 780 -16.45 63.32 16.73
C THR A 780 -15.23 64.09 16.23
N PHE A 781 -15.44 65.33 15.79
CA PHE A 781 -14.39 66.27 15.41
C PHE A 781 -14.06 67.24 16.49
N ALA A 782 -12.81 67.59 16.68
CA ALA A 782 -12.33 68.62 17.60
C ALA A 782 -11.11 69.34 17.01
N LEU A 783 -10.89 70.58 17.50
CA LEU A 783 -9.63 71.27 17.23
C LEU A 783 -8.52 70.67 18.12
N ASP A 784 -7.43 70.28 17.50
CA ASP A 784 -6.30 69.71 18.22
C ASP A 784 -5.30 70.75 18.67
N ASN A 785 -4.86 70.67 19.94
CA ASN A 785 -3.93 71.60 20.52
C ASN A 785 -2.48 71.32 20.11
N GLU A 786 -1.65 72.34 20.02
CA GLU A 786 -0.28 72.35 19.60
C GLU A 786 0.63 71.42 20.47
N GLN A 787 0.37 71.35 21.74
CA GLN A 787 1.07 70.53 22.74
C GLN A 787 0.84 69.02 22.47
N ARG A 788 -0.38 68.62 22.13
CA ARG A 788 -0.75 67.26 21.81
C ARG A 788 -0.06 66.77 20.52
N LYS A 789 0.20 67.66 19.57
CA LYS A 789 0.91 67.42 18.36
C LYS A 789 2.39 67.06 18.57
N ASN A 790 3.05 67.81 19.52
CA ASN A 790 4.47 67.50 19.77
C ASN A 790 4.68 66.16 20.48
N ASP A 791 3.81 65.85 21.47
CA ASP A 791 3.85 64.56 22.17
C ASP A 791 3.58 63.37 21.23
N LEU A 792 2.59 63.54 20.35
CA LEU A 792 2.31 62.52 19.33
C LEU A 792 3.43 62.38 18.30
N LYS A 793 4.10 63.50 17.94
CA LYS A 793 5.21 63.47 16.98
C LYS A 793 6.44 62.77 17.52
N GLU A 794 6.75 62.90 18.81
CA GLU A 794 7.86 62.25 19.48
C GLU A 794 7.55 60.76 19.71
N ASN A 795 6.33 60.40 20.11
CA ASN A 795 5.91 59.03 20.30
C ASN A 795 5.90 58.26 19.00
N MET A 796 5.42 58.85 17.91
CA MET A 796 5.41 58.18 16.60
C MET A 796 6.81 58.02 15.96
N ALA A 797 7.73 58.93 16.21
CA ALA A 797 9.13 58.76 15.78
C ALA A 797 9.82 57.60 16.53
N GLN A 798 9.51 57.44 17.82
CA GLN A 798 9.95 56.29 18.61
C GLN A 798 9.25 54.99 18.21
N GLU A 799 7.92 55.06 17.96
CA GLU A 799 7.17 53.88 17.47
C GLU A 799 7.65 53.38 16.11
N ASN A 800 7.94 54.24 15.13
CA ASN A 800 8.48 53.81 13.84
C ASN A 800 9.81 53.06 13.93
N GLN A 801 10.68 53.38 14.87
CA GLN A 801 11.91 52.64 15.16
C GLN A 801 11.62 51.35 15.92
N THR A 802 10.63 51.39 16.84
CA THR A 802 10.22 50.27 17.67
C THR A 802 9.48 49.22 16.84
N ILE A 803 8.66 49.63 15.87
CA ILE A 803 7.91 48.79 14.93
C ILE A 803 8.87 47.99 14.05
N LYS A 804 9.87 48.62 13.44
CA LYS A 804 10.89 47.90 12.68
C LYS A 804 11.68 46.89 13.53
N SER A 805 11.94 47.23 14.80
CA SER A 805 12.62 46.33 15.72
C SER A 805 11.68 45.24 16.27
N MET A 806 10.37 45.49 16.46
CA MET A 806 9.39 44.49 16.90
C MET A 806 9.06 43.48 15.83
N LEU A 807 8.85 43.88 14.59
CA LEU A 807 8.72 42.96 13.48
C LEU A 807 9.94 42.02 13.35
N LYS A 808 11.13 42.58 13.54
CA LYS A 808 12.37 41.80 13.59
C LYS A 808 12.41 40.86 14.82
N THR A 809 11.84 41.27 15.94
CA THR A 809 11.95 40.56 17.24
C THR A 809 10.80 39.56 17.43
N GLU A 810 9.55 39.89 17.03
CA GLU A 810 8.38 39.03 17.22
C GLU A 810 8.32 37.86 16.19
N PHE A 811 8.80 38.06 15.01
CA PHE A 811 8.97 36.92 14.06
C PHE A 811 10.05 35.90 14.53
N GLY A 812 10.93 36.29 15.48
CA GLY A 812 11.83 35.37 16.19
C GLY A 812 11.28 34.83 17.50
N LEU A 813 10.08 35.24 17.97
CA LEU A 813 9.63 35.07 19.34
C LEU A 813 8.30 34.35 19.52
N PHE A 814 8.10 33.23 18.86
CA PHE A 814 7.19 32.23 19.42
C PHE A 814 7.68 31.68 20.78
N LYS A 815 8.86 32.04 21.23
CA LYS A 815 9.42 31.62 22.51
C LYS A 815 8.62 32.02 23.74
N ASN A 816 7.74 33.02 23.64
CA ASN A 816 7.06 33.59 24.81
C ASN A 816 5.52 33.64 24.73
N ASP A 817 4.90 33.09 23.70
CA ASP A 817 3.43 32.96 23.63
C ASP A 817 2.98 31.80 24.52
N SER A 818 2.27 32.09 25.59
CA SER A 818 1.81 31.09 26.57
C SER A 818 0.83 30.07 25.99
N THR A 819 0.19 30.35 24.86
CA THR A 819 -0.68 29.42 24.15
C THR A 819 0.11 28.42 23.32
N VAL A 820 1.22 28.83 22.73
CA VAL A 820 2.15 27.95 21.97
C VAL A 820 2.98 27.10 22.94
N GLN A 821 3.41 27.61 24.08
CA GLN A 821 4.17 26.84 25.07
C GLN A 821 3.39 25.68 25.72
N LYS A 822 2.07 25.78 25.81
CA LYS A 822 1.22 24.67 26.34
C LYS A 822 1.07 23.50 25.43
N VAL A 823 1.25 23.69 24.13
CA VAL A 823 1.12 22.63 23.11
C VAL A 823 2.46 21.93 22.84
N ASN A 824 3.59 22.58 23.10
CA ASN A 824 4.92 22.13 22.64
C ASN A 824 5.84 21.55 23.71
N SER A 825 5.31 20.91 24.78
CA SER A 825 6.20 20.25 25.76
C SER A 825 6.99 19.06 25.20
N ASN A 826 6.74 18.64 23.95
CA ASN A 826 7.41 17.48 23.30
C ASN A 826 7.87 17.69 21.84
N GLN A 827 7.83 18.88 21.30
CA GLN A 827 8.31 19.11 19.92
C GLN A 827 9.50 20.06 19.89
N LYS A 828 10.45 19.76 19.00
CA LYS A 828 11.62 20.63 18.73
C LYS A 828 11.17 22.04 18.39
N GLN A 829 11.83 23.02 19.02
CA GLN A 829 11.61 24.43 18.75
C GLN A 829 11.67 24.73 17.25
N VAL A 830 10.60 25.31 16.74
CA VAL A 830 10.60 25.88 15.39
C VAL A 830 11.32 27.21 15.48
N GLU A 831 12.49 27.28 14.92
CA GLU A 831 13.27 28.48 14.81
C GLU A 831 12.84 29.18 13.52
N PHE A 832 12.14 30.32 13.64
CA PHE A 832 11.83 31.17 12.51
C PHE A 832 13.13 31.89 12.09
N ILE A 833 13.68 31.50 10.97
CA ILE A 833 14.86 32.15 10.40
C ILE A 833 14.37 33.33 9.56
N PHE A 834 14.53 34.55 10.08
CA PHE A 834 14.47 35.73 9.23
C PHE A 834 15.72 35.74 8.35
N TYR A 835 15.52 35.67 7.07
CA TYR A 835 16.60 35.92 6.12
C TYR A 835 16.86 37.43 6.08
N ASP A 836 17.73 37.93 6.96
CA ASP A 836 18.45 39.18 6.70
C ASP A 836 19.44 38.87 5.57
N GLU A 837 19.37 39.63 4.49
CA GLU A 837 20.24 39.77 3.35
C GLU A 837 21.62 39.10 3.48
N GLU A 838 21.69 37.75 3.50
CA GLU A 838 22.92 37.05 3.14
C GLU A 838 22.62 36.25 1.88
N GLU A 839 22.93 36.84 0.73
CA GLU A 839 22.90 36.20 -0.60
C GLU A 839 23.71 34.89 -0.67
N GLU A 840 24.49 34.53 0.34
CA GLU A 840 25.36 33.35 0.33
C GLU A 840 24.63 32.03 0.56
N GLU A 841 23.56 31.95 1.42
CA GLU A 841 22.82 30.71 1.64
C GLU A 841 21.88 30.36 0.49
N ILE A 842 21.36 31.35 -0.24
CA ILE A 842 20.60 31.14 -1.47
C ILE A 842 21.47 30.51 -2.55
N ASN A 843 22.74 30.89 -2.63
CA ASN A 843 23.70 30.32 -3.58
C ASN A 843 24.03 28.85 -3.28
N ASP A 844 24.08 28.42 -2.03
CA ASP A 844 24.32 27.02 -1.67
C ASP A 844 23.11 26.12 -1.94
N SER A 845 21.88 26.63 -1.73
CA SER A 845 20.66 25.91 -2.12
C SER A 845 20.51 25.81 -3.64
N ILE A 846 20.95 26.81 -4.41
CA ILE A 846 20.97 26.80 -5.88
C ILE A 846 22.02 25.80 -6.38
N LYS A 847 23.23 25.76 -5.77
CA LYS A 847 24.27 24.77 -6.12
C LYS A 847 23.85 23.34 -5.78
N ALA A 848 23.08 23.12 -4.68
CA ALA A 848 22.48 21.83 -4.37
C ALA A 848 21.39 21.45 -5.39
N LYS A 849 20.63 22.43 -5.93
CA LYS A 849 19.64 22.23 -6.99
C LYS A 849 20.24 21.80 -8.31
N GLU A 850 21.32 22.44 -8.74
CA GLU A 850 22.03 22.06 -9.96
C GLU A 850 22.63 20.65 -9.84
N LYS A 851 23.10 20.27 -8.64
CA LYS A 851 23.65 18.94 -8.39
C LYS A 851 22.56 17.84 -8.37
N ASN A 852 21.32 18.17 -7.93
CA ASN A 852 20.19 17.26 -7.94
C ASN A 852 19.52 17.17 -9.33
N LYS A 853 19.38 18.28 -10.06
CA LYS A 853 18.95 18.23 -11.49
C LYS A 853 19.90 17.34 -12.31
N GLY A 854 21.20 17.45 -12.08
CA GLY A 854 22.20 16.58 -12.70
C GLY A 854 22.09 15.10 -12.32
N LYS A 855 21.58 14.76 -11.12
CA LYS A 855 21.34 13.38 -10.71
C LYS A 855 20.11 12.78 -11.38
N SER A 856 18.99 13.52 -11.43
CA SER A 856 17.77 13.08 -12.09
C SER A 856 18.00 12.75 -13.57
N TRP A 857 18.67 13.62 -14.31
CA TRP A 857 19.01 13.38 -15.72
C TRP A 857 20.05 12.25 -15.91
N LYS A 858 20.98 12.09 -14.96
CA LYS A 858 21.96 10.99 -15.02
C LYS A 858 21.34 9.63 -14.81
N ILE A 859 20.28 9.52 -14.00
CA ILE A 859 19.50 8.28 -13.81
C ILE A 859 18.80 7.94 -15.14
N PHE A 860 18.19 8.92 -15.80
CA PHE A 860 17.50 8.73 -17.07
C PHE A 860 18.46 8.31 -18.21
N ASP A 861 19.62 8.94 -18.29
CA ASP A 861 20.65 8.60 -19.27
C ASP A 861 21.28 7.22 -19.00
N LYS A 862 21.49 6.87 -17.73
CA LYS A 862 22.03 5.56 -17.34
C LYS A 862 21.06 4.43 -17.68
N LEU A 863 19.76 4.61 -17.41
CA LEU A 863 18.73 3.63 -17.75
C LEU A 863 18.58 3.43 -19.27
N LYS A 864 18.74 4.51 -20.07
CA LYS A 864 18.75 4.40 -21.54
C LYS A 864 19.98 3.67 -22.07
N GLN A 865 21.14 3.84 -21.43
CA GLN A 865 22.38 3.17 -21.85
C GLN A 865 22.36 1.68 -21.49
N ASP A 866 21.82 1.31 -20.32
CA ASP A 866 21.69 -0.08 -19.89
C ASP A 866 20.70 -0.83 -20.78
N ASN A 867 19.52 -0.26 -21.07
CA ASN A 867 18.55 -0.86 -22.00
C ASN A 867 19.05 -0.98 -23.45
N LYS A 868 20.00 -0.10 -23.87
CA LYS A 868 20.60 -0.18 -25.19
C LYS A 868 21.67 -1.28 -25.25
N LYS A 869 22.43 -1.49 -24.15
CA LYS A 869 23.41 -2.58 -24.04
C LYS A 869 22.73 -3.95 -23.98
N GLU A 870 21.67 -4.10 -23.20
CA GLU A 870 20.90 -5.36 -23.15
C GLU A 870 20.23 -5.72 -24.50
N LYS A 871 19.84 -4.71 -25.31
CA LYS A 871 19.36 -4.97 -26.68
C LYS A 871 20.47 -5.35 -27.64
N GLU A 872 21.64 -4.77 -27.52
CA GLU A 872 22.79 -5.11 -28.34
C GLU A 872 23.42 -6.46 -27.96
N GLU A 873 23.38 -6.84 -26.67
CA GLU A 873 23.82 -8.19 -26.22
C GLU A 873 22.79 -9.28 -26.55
N GLY A 874 21.50 -9.01 -26.55
CA GLY A 874 20.45 -9.96 -26.94
C GLY A 874 20.36 -10.21 -28.45
N GLU A 875 20.84 -9.31 -29.29
CA GLU A 875 20.92 -9.49 -30.75
C GLU A 875 22.18 -10.23 -31.19
N THR A 876 23.22 -10.33 -30.35
CA THR A 876 24.45 -11.05 -30.66
C THR A 876 24.44 -12.53 -30.25
N GLU A 877 23.53 -12.98 -29.39
CA GLU A 877 23.44 -14.40 -29.01
C GLU A 877 22.53 -15.28 -29.90
N PHE A 878 21.82 -14.70 -30.88
CA PHE A 878 20.97 -15.45 -31.81
C PHE A 878 21.53 -15.59 -33.25
N GLY A 879 22.81 -15.31 -33.44
CA GLY A 879 23.44 -15.25 -34.77
C GLY A 879 24.44 -16.33 -35.17
N GLU A 880 24.77 -17.27 -34.32
CA GLU A 880 25.70 -18.39 -34.70
C GLU A 880 25.32 -19.66 -33.97
N ASP A 881 24.41 -20.45 -34.54
CA ASP A 881 24.44 -21.90 -34.56
C ASP A 881 23.28 -22.39 -35.43
N LEU A 882 23.66 -22.67 -36.70
CA LEU A 882 22.94 -23.58 -37.64
C LEU A 882 23.83 -24.76 -37.90
#